data_0047b4d1fed3b3e4f0cee4f28fc219a7
#
_entry.id   0047b4d1fed3b3e4f0cee4f28fc219a7
#
_cell.length_a   1.000
_cell.length_b   1.000
_cell.length_c   1.000
_cell.angle_alpha   90.00
_cell.angle_beta   90.00
_cell.angle_gamma   90.00
#
_symmetry.space_group_name_H-M   'P 1'
#
loop_
_entity.id
_entity.type
_entity.pdbx_description
1 polymer ?
#
loop_
_entity_poly.entity_id
_entity_poly.type
_entity_poly.pdbx_seq_one_letter_code
_entity_poly.pdbx_strand_id
1 'polypeptide(L)'
;MNKYDDVKMNANVNMKSIDDIDDIDDIKSTTKIEPVPFKELFRFYKTEDIVMLLTGCVFAAIGGLCFPGINIAFRNMMDSTAASATSKDQTKNAVMFMEIVALTLGTSLFLAYGLVSWAASRNSRHVRQAYVESLLTQDVQFFDEAKAGELASYTAEKVNELQQGLAKKFAELVQAFFQMAGGFAVGFYFSWELALVILATTPLLGLATMTLVKTVSQFEKGVEAYKAADAVATESLTAIRVTNALNIQPIMAKRYDSHLGLAEKEAATRTWKAAFSGGSLFGTMFLMYSLGLWYGNKIVADSMDDALKKYPAPDELTDSSSISWGNHTVFAQPYCGMYEPSFIASGSQAYTQCMCKLEYPAGYESPNCGCGYKELSAISSLLGSSSDVCISGGTIVMVFFSVLFGGFALGQAGPAFEALAKARIAAAKIYRIIDRVPANGIDTRKPTGNELSLPIKGDIEFRNVHFAYGTLNRKVFSGINLKIDGGTVCALVGQSGCGKSTIARMLERFYDPQQGGCIMLDGVDIRSLNINSLRDAIGIVSQEPLLFEASIAENIAAGAISSVKSTISEEDIERAARVARAHEFIQNFPDGYNTIVGGKNAKLSGGQKQRIAIARAALRNPPVLILDEATSALDTENERLVQAALDALVSDGSRTTIVIAHRLTTVRNADKIVVLGKPGNDPSLGSEVMEEGTHDELMKLGPNGKYRSLVGLSKDYDIASKSSSSTMKKSSSKASFASLASAENTLIDGKGFSGGGGGKSDSYANLSELSKDDSKRKKKKSDQRYEVKTSRIWSYSKNEYPLVIFGCVVAIINGCIMPAVAFVFAEIMALFFNFDTDYMRERSEILALAMFGVAVAALLASGVQGGVFGIVGERLTTRLRSHAFRAMLRQDIPFFDNSENSVGALTQILSVETSKVRNMTGQSLGGFIQTIGALGFGLGLALSSSWKFGLCLLAAVPILSIGEMMNM
;
A
#
# COMPACT_ATOMS: atom_id res chain seq x y z
N MET A 1 4.80 44.19 40.64
CA MET A 1 5.03 44.26 39.21
C MET A 1 6.50 43.92 38.92
N ASN A 2 7.04 42.89 39.56
CA ASN A 2 8.43 42.44 39.38
C ASN A 2 8.58 40.97 39.83
N LYS A 3 7.75 40.07 39.24
CA LYS A 3 7.86 38.62 39.46
C LYS A 3 7.44 37.79 38.23
N TYR A 4 7.21 38.49 37.08
CA TYR A 4 6.81 37.85 35.81
C TYR A 4 7.87 37.85 34.71
N ASP A 5 8.99 38.56 34.91
CA ASP A 5 10.08 38.65 33.93
C ASP A 5 11.17 37.59 34.15
N ASP A 6 11.29 37.00 35.35
CA ASP A 6 12.25 35.92 35.64
C ASP A 6 11.84 34.52 35.10
N VAL A 7 10.58 34.35 34.65
CA VAL A 7 10.12 33.09 34.04
C VAL A 7 10.38 33.09 32.53
N LYS A 8 10.60 34.26 31.90
CA LYS A 8 10.95 34.32 30.48
C LYS A 8 12.42 34.08 30.15
N MET A 9 13.34 34.28 31.11
CA MET A 9 14.76 34.03 30.90
C MET A 9 15.14 32.55 31.05
N ASN A 10 14.43 31.76 31.83
CA ASN A 10 14.68 30.32 31.96
C ASN A 10 14.04 29.44 30.85
N ALA A 11 13.17 30.00 30.01
CA ALA A 11 12.58 29.27 28.87
C ALA A 11 13.46 29.30 27.61
N ASN A 12 14.46 30.18 27.53
CA ASN A 12 15.34 30.30 26.35
C ASN A 12 16.65 29.50 26.46
N VAL A 13 16.96 28.93 27.63
CA VAL A 13 18.18 28.13 27.81
C VAL A 13 17.95 26.64 27.53
N ASN A 14 16.68 26.17 27.52
CA ASN A 14 16.38 24.78 27.24
C ASN A 14 15.94 24.48 25.77
N MET A 15 16.04 25.45 24.86
CA MET A 15 15.71 25.20 23.42
C MET A 15 16.97 24.88 22.58
N LYS A 16 18.18 24.91 23.14
CA LYS A 16 19.40 24.45 22.44
C LYS A 16 19.77 23.00 22.65
N SER A 17 19.05 22.26 23.51
CA SER A 17 19.30 20.84 23.77
C SER A 17 18.31 19.90 23.11
N ILE A 18 17.41 20.39 22.22
CA ILE A 18 16.47 19.54 21.46
C ILE A 18 17.00 19.25 20.06
N ASP A 19 17.96 20.04 19.56
CA ASP A 19 18.61 19.75 18.28
C ASP A 19 19.68 18.63 18.37
N ASP A 20 20.08 18.23 19.60
CA ASP A 20 21.01 17.11 19.84
C ASP A 20 20.28 15.73 20.01
N ILE A 21 18.95 15.67 19.86
CA ILE A 21 18.18 14.42 19.96
C ILE A 21 18.03 13.72 18.60
N ASP A 22 18.34 14.41 17.50
CA ASP A 22 18.33 13.79 16.16
C ASP A 22 19.52 12.83 15.94
N ASP A 23 20.54 12.83 16.81
CA ASP A 23 21.68 11.89 16.74
C ASP A 23 21.42 10.53 17.41
N ILE A 24 20.25 10.30 18.03
CA ILE A 24 19.92 9.02 18.69
C ILE A 24 19.24 8.03 17.72
N ASP A 25 18.70 8.49 16.58
CA ASP A 25 18.16 7.62 15.55
C ASP A 25 19.22 7.01 14.61
N ASP A 26 20.47 7.50 14.66
CA ASP A 26 21.60 6.97 13.88
C ASP A 26 22.27 5.72 14.50
N ILE A 27 21.90 5.31 15.72
CA ILE A 27 22.45 4.08 16.36
C ILE A 27 21.59 2.84 16.10
N LYS A 28 20.42 2.97 15.46
CA LYS A 28 19.67 1.80 14.95
C LYS A 28 20.25 1.35 13.63
N SER A 29 21.32 0.55 13.72
CA SER A 29 21.88 -0.35 12.67
C SER A 29 21.19 -0.21 11.30
N THR A 30 21.68 0.71 10.48
CA THR A 30 21.49 0.72 9.04
C THR A 30 22.22 -0.47 8.41
N THR A 31 21.84 -1.69 8.72
CA THR A 31 22.10 -2.79 7.81
C THR A 31 21.21 -2.55 6.61
N LYS A 32 21.77 -1.91 5.57
CA LYS A 32 21.13 -1.80 4.25
C LYS A 32 20.70 -3.22 3.87
N ILE A 33 19.40 -3.48 3.86
CA ILE A 33 18.86 -4.77 3.44
C ILE A 33 19.18 -4.88 1.95
N GLU A 34 20.08 -5.78 1.61
CA GLU A 34 20.40 -6.05 0.22
C GLU A 34 19.18 -6.66 -0.48
N PRO A 35 18.86 -6.19 -1.69
CA PRO A 35 17.73 -6.73 -2.45
C PRO A 35 18.06 -8.17 -2.90
N VAL A 36 17.09 -9.08 -2.81
CA VAL A 36 17.27 -10.46 -3.26
C VAL A 36 17.66 -10.53 -4.74
N PRO A 37 18.41 -11.55 -5.16
CA PRO A 37 18.68 -11.84 -6.57
C PRO A 37 17.37 -11.99 -7.35
N PHE A 38 17.36 -11.58 -8.62
CA PHE A 38 16.15 -11.62 -9.46
C PHE A 38 15.53 -13.03 -9.53
N LYS A 39 16.33 -14.07 -9.56
CA LYS A 39 15.88 -15.48 -9.59
C LYS A 39 15.04 -15.85 -8.37
N GLU A 40 15.38 -15.32 -7.19
CA GLU A 40 14.66 -15.64 -5.95
C GLU A 40 13.25 -15.05 -5.86
N LEU A 41 12.93 -14.04 -6.67
CA LEU A 41 11.56 -13.51 -6.75
C LEU A 41 10.55 -14.58 -7.19
N PHE A 42 10.99 -15.58 -7.91
CA PHE A 42 10.17 -16.68 -8.45
C PHE A 42 10.20 -17.94 -7.58
N ARG A 43 10.77 -17.88 -6.39
CA ARG A 43 10.97 -19.04 -5.49
C ARG A 43 9.67 -19.80 -5.18
N PHE A 44 8.57 -19.11 -5.06
CA PHE A 44 7.26 -19.68 -4.68
C PHE A 44 6.34 -19.95 -5.89
N TYR A 45 6.84 -19.76 -7.12
CA TYR A 45 6.12 -20.14 -8.33
C TYR A 45 6.10 -21.66 -8.48
N LYS A 46 4.93 -22.20 -8.76
CA LYS A 46 4.78 -23.60 -9.20
C LYS A 46 4.98 -23.71 -10.71
N THR A 47 5.16 -24.91 -11.21
CA THR A 47 5.38 -25.18 -12.65
C THR A 47 4.29 -24.55 -13.53
N GLU A 48 3.01 -24.62 -13.10
CA GLU A 48 1.90 -24.01 -13.80
C GLU A 48 2.01 -22.48 -13.88
N ASP A 49 2.45 -21.84 -12.78
CA ASP A 49 2.60 -20.40 -12.71
C ASP A 49 3.76 -19.90 -13.59
N ILE A 50 4.82 -20.71 -13.71
CA ILE A 50 5.95 -20.44 -14.62
C ILE A 50 5.49 -20.52 -16.08
N VAL A 51 4.68 -21.52 -16.44
CA VAL A 51 4.12 -21.65 -17.79
C VAL A 51 3.25 -20.43 -18.12
N MET A 52 2.37 -20.02 -17.21
CA MET A 52 1.53 -18.82 -17.37
C MET A 52 2.38 -17.55 -17.54
N LEU A 53 3.44 -17.40 -16.73
CA LEU A 53 4.36 -16.27 -16.82
C LEU A 53 5.07 -16.23 -18.17
N LEU A 54 5.65 -17.34 -18.62
CA LEU A 54 6.36 -17.42 -19.90
C LEU A 54 5.44 -17.17 -21.08
N THR A 55 4.23 -17.76 -21.06
CA THR A 55 3.23 -17.53 -22.10
C THR A 55 2.80 -16.05 -22.13
N GLY A 56 2.60 -15.44 -20.95
CA GLY A 56 2.31 -14.02 -20.84
C GLY A 56 3.43 -13.13 -21.37
N CYS A 57 4.69 -13.50 -21.13
CA CYS A 57 5.86 -12.79 -21.69
C CYS A 57 5.93 -12.88 -23.22
N VAL A 58 5.59 -14.02 -23.81
CA VAL A 58 5.50 -14.18 -25.28
C VAL A 58 4.44 -13.23 -25.84
N PHE A 59 3.25 -13.18 -25.25
CA PHE A 59 2.22 -12.24 -25.67
C PHE A 59 2.64 -10.77 -25.46
N ALA A 60 3.36 -10.45 -24.38
CA ALA A 60 3.89 -9.12 -24.16
C ALA A 60 4.93 -8.72 -25.25
N ALA A 61 5.77 -9.67 -25.67
CA ALA A 61 6.73 -9.46 -26.75
C ALA A 61 6.02 -9.22 -28.10
N ILE A 62 4.99 -10.02 -28.44
CA ILE A 62 4.16 -9.82 -29.63
C ILE A 62 3.51 -8.43 -29.58
N GLY A 63 2.89 -8.07 -28.44
CA GLY A 63 2.29 -6.74 -28.24
C GLY A 63 3.30 -5.60 -28.43
N GLY A 64 4.54 -5.76 -27.95
CA GLY A 64 5.62 -4.80 -28.18
C GLY A 64 5.99 -4.64 -29.65
N LEU A 65 6.10 -5.74 -30.40
CA LEU A 65 6.41 -5.73 -31.82
C LEU A 65 5.26 -5.21 -32.72
N CYS A 66 4.03 -5.25 -32.24
CA CYS A 66 2.89 -4.66 -32.97
C CYS A 66 3.02 -3.14 -33.13
N PHE A 67 3.68 -2.41 -32.24
CA PHE A 67 3.86 -0.97 -32.38
C PHE A 67 4.67 -0.57 -33.63
N PRO A 68 5.87 -1.12 -33.90
CA PRO A 68 6.53 -0.92 -35.18
C PRO A 68 5.69 -1.45 -36.36
N GLY A 69 4.93 -2.54 -36.16
CA GLY A 69 4.01 -3.07 -37.16
C GLY A 69 2.91 -2.08 -37.59
N ILE A 70 2.34 -1.32 -36.65
CA ILE A 70 1.37 -0.25 -36.94
C ILE A 70 2.03 0.84 -37.80
N ASN A 71 3.28 1.22 -37.50
CA ASN A 71 3.99 2.24 -38.26
C ASN A 71 4.28 1.79 -39.69
N ILE A 72 4.59 0.51 -39.91
CA ILE A 72 4.72 -0.08 -41.24
C ILE A 72 3.37 -0.05 -41.99
N ALA A 73 2.27 -0.40 -41.33
CA ALA A 73 0.94 -0.31 -41.91
C ALA A 73 0.58 1.13 -42.29
N PHE A 74 0.91 2.10 -41.44
CA PHE A 74 0.69 3.52 -41.69
C PHE A 74 1.50 4.04 -42.89
N ARG A 75 2.78 3.63 -43.03
CA ARG A 75 3.57 3.89 -44.22
C ARG A 75 2.84 3.41 -45.47
N ASN A 76 2.45 2.14 -45.52
CA ASN A 76 1.76 1.55 -46.68
C ASN A 76 0.45 2.28 -46.99
N MET A 77 -0.28 2.75 -46.00
CA MET A 77 -1.47 3.57 -46.17
C MET A 77 -1.14 4.94 -46.78
N MET A 78 -0.12 5.64 -46.27
CA MET A 78 0.32 6.94 -46.81
C MET A 78 0.80 6.82 -48.26
N ASP A 79 1.68 5.85 -48.50
CA ASP A 79 2.24 5.66 -49.85
C ASP A 79 1.14 5.26 -50.87
N SER A 80 0.12 4.47 -50.43
CA SER A 80 -1.02 4.13 -51.27
C SER A 80 -1.96 5.30 -51.56
N THR A 81 -2.10 6.28 -50.67
CA THR A 81 -2.92 7.47 -50.87
C THR A 81 -2.21 8.48 -51.78
N ALA A 82 -0.87 8.49 -51.81
CA ALA A 82 -0.07 9.32 -52.71
C ALA A 82 -0.14 8.85 -54.15
N ALA A 83 -0.32 7.56 -54.42
CA ALA A 83 -0.47 6.96 -55.74
C ALA A 83 -1.90 7.12 -56.25
N SER A 84 -2.11 8.08 -57.16
CA SER A 84 -3.44 8.37 -57.70
C SER A 84 -4.14 7.17 -58.37
N ALA A 85 -5.48 7.11 -58.23
CA ALA A 85 -6.50 6.40 -59.03
C ALA A 85 -6.47 4.85 -59.15
N THR A 86 -5.34 4.15 -59.09
CA THR A 86 -5.26 2.67 -59.21
C THR A 86 -5.35 1.91 -57.91
N SER A 87 -5.47 2.56 -56.80
CA SER A 87 -5.12 1.99 -55.50
C SER A 87 -6.26 1.71 -54.51
N LYS A 88 -7.50 1.60 -54.95
CA LYS A 88 -8.58 1.20 -54.00
C LYS A 88 -8.28 -0.12 -53.33
N ASP A 89 -7.72 -1.09 -54.05
CA ASP A 89 -7.37 -2.38 -53.49
C ASP A 89 -6.12 -2.32 -52.62
N GLN A 90 -5.13 -1.52 -52.93
CA GLN A 90 -3.94 -1.31 -52.13
C GLN A 90 -4.27 -0.59 -50.83
N THR A 91 -5.06 0.47 -50.87
CA THR A 91 -5.54 1.18 -49.68
C THR A 91 -6.37 0.25 -48.80
N LYS A 92 -7.27 -0.57 -49.40
CA LYS A 92 -8.06 -1.59 -48.66
C LYS A 92 -7.15 -2.62 -47.96
N ASN A 93 -6.13 -3.11 -48.66
CA ASN A 93 -5.18 -4.06 -48.05
C ASN A 93 -4.36 -3.43 -46.95
N ALA A 94 -3.93 -2.18 -47.06
CA ALA A 94 -3.23 -1.46 -46.00
C ALA A 94 -4.10 -1.26 -44.74
N VAL A 95 -5.36 -0.86 -44.93
CA VAL A 95 -6.32 -0.71 -43.83
C VAL A 95 -6.58 -2.04 -43.18
N MET A 96 -6.84 -3.12 -43.98
CA MET A 96 -7.05 -4.48 -43.40
C MET A 96 -5.82 -4.97 -42.59
N PHE A 97 -4.61 -4.69 -43.09
CA PHE A 97 -3.39 -5.02 -42.35
C PHE A 97 -3.31 -4.23 -41.03
N MET A 98 -3.65 -2.95 -41.03
CA MET A 98 -3.69 -2.12 -39.82
C MET A 98 -4.72 -2.64 -38.80
N GLU A 99 -5.91 -3.08 -39.27
CA GLU A 99 -6.93 -3.69 -38.41
C GLU A 99 -6.44 -5.00 -37.78
N ILE A 100 -5.77 -5.87 -38.55
CA ILE A 100 -5.20 -7.13 -38.06
C ILE A 100 -4.13 -6.84 -36.98
N VAL A 101 -3.23 -5.89 -37.23
CA VAL A 101 -2.18 -5.52 -36.26
C VAL A 101 -2.81 -4.93 -35.00
N ALA A 102 -3.82 -4.07 -35.15
CA ALA A 102 -4.52 -3.47 -33.99
C ALA A 102 -5.26 -4.54 -33.14
N LEU A 103 -5.94 -5.50 -33.80
CA LEU A 103 -6.60 -6.61 -33.12
C LEU A 103 -5.56 -7.51 -32.40
N THR A 104 -4.44 -7.81 -33.06
CA THR A 104 -3.34 -8.59 -32.49
C THR A 104 -2.74 -7.86 -31.29
N LEU A 105 -2.54 -6.55 -31.37
CA LEU A 105 -2.06 -5.74 -30.25
C LEU A 105 -3.01 -5.84 -29.05
N GLY A 106 -4.32 -5.58 -29.29
CA GLY A 106 -5.30 -5.61 -28.21
C GLY A 106 -5.40 -6.98 -27.52
N THR A 107 -5.50 -8.05 -28.32
CA THR A 107 -5.61 -9.41 -27.79
C THR A 107 -4.32 -9.87 -27.09
N SER A 108 -3.16 -9.56 -27.66
CA SER A 108 -1.87 -9.93 -27.04
C SER A 108 -1.62 -9.20 -25.72
N LEU A 109 -1.91 -7.91 -25.63
CA LEU A 109 -1.77 -7.16 -24.37
C LEU A 109 -2.76 -7.62 -23.29
N PHE A 110 -4.01 -7.93 -23.69
CA PHE A 110 -5.00 -8.47 -22.75
C PHE A 110 -4.53 -9.80 -22.17
N LEU A 111 -4.06 -10.72 -23.00
CA LEU A 111 -3.54 -12.01 -22.56
C LEU A 111 -2.25 -11.87 -21.74
N ALA A 112 -1.32 -11.01 -22.18
CA ALA A 112 -0.09 -10.74 -21.46
C ALA A 112 -0.34 -10.24 -20.03
N TYR A 113 -1.13 -9.17 -19.90
CA TYR A 113 -1.41 -8.59 -18.59
C TYR A 113 -2.26 -9.52 -17.71
N GLY A 114 -3.22 -10.23 -18.31
CA GLY A 114 -4.06 -11.19 -17.60
C GLY A 114 -3.27 -12.36 -17.03
N LEU A 115 -2.50 -13.06 -17.87
CA LEU A 115 -1.73 -14.24 -17.47
C LEU A 115 -0.64 -13.91 -16.46
N VAL A 116 0.15 -12.84 -16.70
CA VAL A 116 1.22 -12.44 -15.78
C VAL A 116 0.66 -11.99 -14.44
N SER A 117 -0.43 -11.21 -14.43
CA SER A 117 -1.07 -10.76 -13.18
C SER A 117 -1.69 -11.92 -12.41
N TRP A 118 -2.25 -12.90 -13.10
CA TRP A 118 -2.81 -14.10 -12.46
C TRP A 118 -1.70 -14.94 -11.83
N ALA A 119 -0.62 -15.22 -12.54
CA ALA A 119 0.54 -15.92 -11.99
C ALA A 119 1.13 -15.21 -10.76
N ALA A 120 1.27 -13.86 -10.82
CA ALA A 120 1.73 -13.06 -9.69
C ALA A 120 0.78 -13.11 -8.48
N SER A 121 -0.54 -13.16 -8.71
CA SER A 121 -1.54 -13.26 -7.65
C SER A 121 -1.48 -14.62 -6.94
N ARG A 122 -1.29 -15.71 -7.69
CA ARG A 122 -1.09 -17.06 -7.14
C ARG A 122 0.19 -17.11 -6.30
N ASN A 123 1.29 -16.57 -6.82
CA ASN A 123 2.55 -16.46 -6.08
C ASN A 123 2.39 -15.67 -4.78
N SER A 124 1.72 -14.51 -4.83
CA SER A 124 1.42 -13.68 -3.65
C SER A 124 0.67 -14.46 -2.57
N ARG A 125 -0.26 -15.33 -2.96
CA ARG A 125 -0.99 -16.20 -2.02
C ARG A 125 -0.04 -17.21 -1.35
N HIS A 126 0.84 -17.87 -2.11
CA HIS A 126 1.81 -18.82 -1.55
C HIS A 126 2.80 -18.14 -0.60
N VAL A 127 3.32 -16.97 -1.00
CA VAL A 127 4.23 -16.17 -0.16
C VAL A 127 3.53 -15.74 1.13
N ARG A 128 2.28 -15.28 1.06
CA ARG A 128 1.50 -14.88 2.24
C ARG A 128 1.28 -16.03 3.20
N GLN A 129 0.94 -17.22 2.67
CA GLN A 129 0.76 -18.41 3.46
C GLN A 129 2.07 -18.80 4.16
N ALA A 130 3.18 -18.90 3.42
CA ALA A 130 4.49 -19.24 3.98
C ALA A 130 4.97 -18.21 5.04
N TYR A 131 4.68 -16.92 4.81
CA TYR A 131 5.01 -15.87 5.77
C TYR A 131 4.24 -16.02 7.08
N VAL A 132 2.91 -16.23 7.01
CA VAL A 132 2.07 -16.39 8.20
C VAL A 132 2.45 -17.66 8.95
N GLU A 133 2.67 -18.78 8.27
CA GLU A 133 3.14 -20.02 8.86
C GLU A 133 4.48 -19.84 9.58
N SER A 134 5.42 -19.15 8.93
CA SER A 134 6.71 -18.86 9.55
C SER A 134 6.59 -17.91 10.74
N LEU A 135 5.72 -16.89 10.66
CA LEU A 135 5.52 -15.94 11.74
C LEU A 135 4.96 -16.61 13.01
N LEU A 136 3.98 -17.50 12.84
CA LEU A 136 3.35 -18.23 13.97
C LEU A 136 4.30 -19.20 14.68
N THR A 137 5.42 -19.53 14.06
CA THR A 137 6.40 -20.48 14.61
C THR A 137 7.68 -19.81 15.13
N GLN A 138 7.75 -18.47 15.12
CA GLN A 138 8.88 -17.73 15.69
C GLN A 138 8.90 -17.83 17.23
N ASP A 139 10.08 -17.64 17.79
CA ASP A 139 10.32 -17.56 19.24
C ASP A 139 9.73 -16.26 19.83
N VAL A 140 9.48 -16.27 21.14
CA VAL A 140 8.91 -15.09 21.84
C VAL A 140 9.87 -13.91 21.83
N GLN A 141 11.18 -14.15 21.88
CA GLN A 141 12.19 -13.11 21.81
C GLN A 141 12.07 -12.28 20.53
N PHE A 142 11.76 -12.92 19.40
CA PHE A 142 11.50 -12.22 18.14
C PHE A 142 10.33 -11.21 18.26
N PHE A 143 9.26 -11.58 18.97
CA PHE A 143 8.11 -10.70 19.16
C PHE A 143 8.37 -9.59 20.18
N ASP A 144 9.27 -9.79 21.14
CA ASP A 144 9.68 -8.73 22.06
C ASP A 144 10.48 -7.62 21.38
N GLU A 145 11.29 -7.99 20.35
CA GLU A 145 12.08 -7.06 19.56
C GLU A 145 11.26 -6.40 18.45
N ALA A 146 10.27 -7.12 17.90
CA ALA A 146 9.45 -6.68 16.79
C ALA A 146 8.13 -6.03 17.25
N LYS A 147 7.74 -4.94 16.59
CA LYS A 147 6.42 -4.35 16.84
C LYS A 147 5.35 -5.18 16.14
N ALA A 148 4.43 -5.78 16.89
CA ALA A 148 3.37 -6.65 16.35
C ALA A 148 2.55 -5.99 15.23
N GLY A 149 2.26 -4.69 15.32
CA GLY A 149 1.57 -3.93 14.27
C GLY A 149 2.36 -3.83 12.96
N GLU A 150 3.69 -3.76 13.04
CA GLU A 150 4.58 -3.72 11.87
C GLU A 150 4.59 -5.07 11.14
N LEU A 151 4.66 -6.18 11.87
CA LEU A 151 4.61 -7.53 11.32
C LEU A 151 3.29 -7.82 10.60
N ALA A 152 2.16 -7.39 11.16
CA ALA A 152 0.85 -7.52 10.52
C ALA A 152 0.76 -6.69 9.23
N SER A 153 1.33 -5.48 9.22
CA SER A 153 1.34 -4.62 8.01
C SER A 153 2.15 -5.23 6.87
N TYR A 154 3.22 -5.97 7.15
CA TYR A 154 4.03 -6.63 6.12
C TYR A 154 3.23 -7.63 5.29
N THR A 155 2.27 -8.32 5.88
CA THR A 155 1.39 -9.26 5.15
C THR A 155 0.54 -8.58 4.08
N ALA A 156 0.11 -7.35 4.35
CA ALA A 156 -0.72 -6.58 3.42
C ALA A 156 0.15 -5.72 2.48
N GLU A 157 1.09 -4.95 3.02
CA GLU A 157 1.85 -3.94 2.27
C GLU A 157 2.99 -4.56 1.46
N LYS A 158 3.88 -5.32 2.10
CA LYS A 158 5.09 -5.83 1.42
C LYS A 158 4.81 -6.98 0.46
N VAL A 159 3.85 -7.84 0.77
CA VAL A 159 3.39 -8.86 -0.18
C VAL A 159 2.72 -8.22 -1.39
N ASN A 160 1.99 -7.12 -1.19
CA ASN A 160 1.38 -6.37 -2.28
C ASN A 160 2.42 -5.66 -3.16
N GLU A 161 3.48 -5.06 -2.58
CA GLU A 161 4.62 -4.52 -3.32
C GLU A 161 5.31 -5.60 -4.19
N LEU A 162 5.52 -6.79 -3.64
CA LEU A 162 6.05 -7.93 -4.38
C LEU A 162 5.14 -8.32 -5.56
N GLN A 163 3.84 -8.42 -5.31
CA GLN A 163 2.85 -8.73 -6.34
C GLN A 163 2.83 -7.68 -7.45
N GLN A 164 2.81 -6.39 -7.12
CA GLN A 164 2.78 -5.31 -8.10
C GLN A 164 4.01 -5.32 -9.01
N GLY A 165 5.20 -5.61 -8.46
CA GLY A 165 6.42 -5.70 -9.25
C GLY A 165 6.46 -6.89 -10.21
N LEU A 166 5.81 -8.00 -9.88
CA LEU A 166 5.77 -9.23 -10.68
C LEU A 166 4.53 -9.35 -11.58
N ALA A 167 3.51 -8.49 -11.40
CA ALA A 167 2.27 -8.51 -12.18
C ALA A 167 2.42 -7.67 -13.48
N LYS A 168 1.47 -6.77 -13.72
CA LYS A 168 1.38 -5.92 -14.91
C LYS A 168 2.69 -5.20 -15.22
N LYS A 169 3.42 -4.70 -14.20
CA LYS A 169 4.68 -3.97 -14.37
C LYS A 169 5.79 -4.81 -15.00
N PHE A 170 5.84 -6.09 -14.70
CA PHE A 170 6.78 -7.00 -15.34
C PHE A 170 6.45 -7.23 -16.83
N ALA A 171 5.18 -7.41 -17.14
CA ALA A 171 4.73 -7.54 -18.54
C ALA A 171 4.99 -6.25 -19.34
N GLU A 172 4.75 -5.07 -18.76
CA GLU A 172 5.07 -3.76 -19.34
C GLU A 172 6.58 -3.63 -19.66
N LEU A 173 7.45 -4.16 -18.80
CA LEU A 173 8.89 -4.14 -19.03
C LEU A 173 9.28 -5.00 -20.24
N VAL A 174 8.73 -6.21 -20.35
CA VAL A 174 8.97 -7.10 -21.50
C VAL A 174 8.44 -6.45 -22.77
N GLN A 175 7.22 -5.92 -22.77
CA GLN A 175 6.62 -5.21 -23.89
C GLN A 175 7.50 -4.03 -24.34
N ALA A 176 7.93 -3.18 -23.39
CA ALA A 176 8.76 -2.01 -23.68
C ALA A 176 10.10 -2.39 -24.32
N PHE A 177 10.72 -3.48 -23.86
CA PHE A 177 11.95 -3.98 -24.46
C PHE A 177 11.77 -4.38 -25.94
N PHE A 178 10.73 -5.15 -26.26
CA PHE A 178 10.48 -5.57 -27.63
C PHE A 178 9.97 -4.41 -28.51
N GLN A 179 9.22 -3.48 -27.96
CA GLN A 179 8.82 -2.25 -28.65
C GLN A 179 10.04 -1.39 -29.03
N MET A 180 10.97 -1.22 -28.10
CA MET A 180 12.24 -0.51 -28.33
C MET A 180 13.10 -1.22 -29.38
N ALA A 181 13.32 -2.51 -29.20
CA ALA A 181 14.15 -3.29 -30.13
C ALA A 181 13.57 -3.32 -31.54
N GLY A 182 12.27 -3.55 -31.67
CA GLY A 182 11.57 -3.53 -32.95
C GLY A 182 11.54 -2.14 -33.59
N GLY A 183 11.30 -1.09 -32.78
CA GLY A 183 11.31 0.29 -33.26
C GLY A 183 12.64 0.72 -33.82
N PHE A 184 13.74 0.44 -33.11
CA PHE A 184 15.09 0.73 -33.60
C PHE A 184 15.47 -0.13 -34.82
N ALA A 185 15.13 -1.44 -34.80
CA ALA A 185 15.40 -2.31 -35.95
C ALA A 185 14.75 -1.77 -37.24
N VAL A 186 13.47 -1.36 -37.18
CA VAL A 186 12.78 -0.74 -38.30
C VAL A 186 13.43 0.60 -38.68
N GLY A 187 13.74 1.45 -37.69
CA GLY A 187 14.39 2.75 -37.93
C GLY A 187 15.69 2.63 -38.66
N PHE A 188 16.61 1.78 -38.21
CA PHE A 188 17.94 1.59 -38.80
C PHE A 188 17.90 0.87 -40.16
N TYR A 189 16.91 0.00 -40.36
CA TYR A 189 16.78 -0.71 -41.64
C TYR A 189 16.33 0.20 -42.78
N PHE A 190 15.38 1.09 -42.50
CA PHE A 190 14.78 1.94 -43.56
C PHE A 190 15.46 3.29 -43.75
N SER A 191 15.96 3.95 -42.70
CA SER A 191 16.75 5.18 -42.75
C SER A 191 17.62 5.34 -41.54
N TRP A 192 18.85 4.82 -41.59
CA TRP A 192 19.80 4.90 -40.49
C TRP A 192 20.20 6.33 -40.12
N GLU A 193 20.20 7.27 -41.07
CA GLU A 193 20.53 8.69 -40.88
C GLU A 193 19.49 9.38 -40.01
N LEU A 194 18.21 9.26 -40.38
CA LEU A 194 17.11 9.80 -39.58
C LEU A 194 17.05 9.13 -38.20
N ALA A 195 17.24 7.79 -38.15
CA ALA A 195 17.23 7.04 -36.89
C ALA A 195 18.33 7.53 -35.93
N LEU A 196 19.55 7.84 -36.44
CA LEU A 196 20.63 8.40 -35.62
C LEU A 196 20.32 9.80 -35.10
N VAL A 197 19.73 10.68 -35.92
CA VAL A 197 19.34 12.04 -35.51
C VAL A 197 18.31 11.95 -34.35
N ILE A 198 17.30 11.09 -34.45
CA ILE A 198 16.29 10.93 -33.41
C ILE A 198 16.91 10.25 -32.20
N LEU A 199 17.76 9.24 -32.38
CA LEU A 199 18.44 8.53 -31.30
C LEU A 199 19.34 9.49 -30.48
N ALA A 200 19.98 10.48 -31.14
CA ALA A 200 20.80 11.48 -30.44
C ALA A 200 19.97 12.33 -29.46
N THR A 201 18.66 12.49 -29.70
CA THR A 201 17.76 13.21 -28.77
C THR A 201 17.13 12.30 -27.70
N THR A 202 17.18 10.97 -27.88
CA THR A 202 16.59 10.00 -26.94
C THR A 202 17.16 10.09 -25.52
N PRO A 203 18.45 10.35 -25.27
CA PRO A 203 18.98 10.56 -23.92
C PRO A 203 18.31 11.73 -23.18
N LEU A 204 17.92 12.79 -23.90
CA LEU A 204 17.22 13.93 -23.32
C LEU A 204 15.80 13.53 -22.85
N LEU A 205 15.10 12.73 -23.65
CA LEU A 205 13.82 12.13 -23.27
C LEU A 205 13.97 11.19 -22.05
N GLY A 206 15.01 10.37 -22.05
CA GLY A 206 15.36 9.50 -20.92
C GLY A 206 15.61 10.29 -19.62
N LEU A 207 16.35 11.40 -19.72
CA LEU A 207 16.60 12.28 -18.58
C LEU A 207 15.32 12.95 -18.07
N ALA A 208 14.46 13.45 -18.98
CA ALA A 208 13.15 14.02 -18.62
C ALA A 208 12.25 13.00 -17.92
N THR A 209 12.20 11.77 -18.43
CA THR A 209 11.43 10.68 -17.80
C THR A 209 12.02 10.26 -16.46
N MET A 210 13.34 10.15 -16.34
CA MET A 210 14.02 9.81 -15.10
C MET A 210 13.77 10.86 -14.02
N THR A 211 13.81 12.14 -14.36
CA THR A 211 13.50 13.24 -13.44
C THR A 211 12.04 13.19 -12.99
N LEU A 212 11.11 12.88 -13.90
CA LEU A 212 9.70 12.70 -13.58
C LEU A 212 9.49 11.55 -12.60
N VAL A 213 10.02 10.37 -12.91
CA VAL A 213 9.92 9.18 -12.06
C VAL A 213 10.53 9.45 -10.68
N LYS A 214 11.73 10.04 -10.62
CA LYS A 214 12.38 10.42 -9.35
C LYS A 214 11.54 11.40 -8.55
N THR A 215 10.90 12.35 -9.20
CA THR A 215 10.08 13.35 -8.52
C THR A 215 8.76 12.75 -8.06
N VAL A 216 8.14 11.87 -8.85
CA VAL A 216 6.93 11.14 -8.46
C VAL A 216 7.21 10.18 -7.30
N SER A 217 8.33 9.45 -7.29
CA SER A 217 8.70 8.59 -6.17
C SER A 217 9.00 9.38 -4.88
N GLN A 218 9.47 10.63 -5.01
CA GLN A 218 9.58 11.54 -3.88
C GLN A 218 8.23 12.02 -3.33
N PHE A 219 7.12 11.89 -4.10
CA PHE A 219 5.77 12.11 -3.56
C PHE A 219 5.41 11.08 -2.48
N GLU A 220 5.84 9.84 -2.60
CA GLU A 220 5.66 8.83 -1.55
C GLU A 220 6.41 9.24 -0.25
N LYS A 221 7.60 9.85 -0.38
CA LYS A 221 8.31 10.48 0.75
C LYS A 221 7.61 11.74 1.28
N GLY A 222 6.74 12.38 0.51
CA GLY A 222 5.90 13.49 0.94
C GLY A 222 4.88 13.10 2.02
N VAL A 223 4.48 11.84 2.06
CA VAL A 223 3.72 11.25 3.17
C VAL A 223 4.54 11.32 4.47
N GLU A 224 5.85 11.31 4.39
CA GLU A 224 6.76 11.39 5.55
C GLU A 224 6.71 12.77 6.25
N ALA A 225 6.54 13.86 5.50
CA ALA A 225 6.38 15.20 6.07
C ALA A 225 5.08 15.31 6.89
N TYR A 226 4.03 14.58 6.52
CA TYR A 226 2.79 14.52 7.29
C TYR A 226 2.84 13.56 8.48
N LYS A 227 3.83 12.64 8.55
CA LYS A 227 3.95 11.68 9.67
C LYS A 227 4.07 12.36 11.02
N ALA A 228 4.77 13.49 11.11
CA ALA A 228 4.90 14.25 12.34
C ALA A 228 3.53 14.81 12.81
N ALA A 229 2.72 15.31 11.88
CA ALA A 229 1.36 15.74 12.19
C ALA A 229 0.47 14.54 12.57
N ASP A 230 0.53 13.45 11.80
CA ASP A 230 -0.26 12.24 12.06
C ASP A 230 0.13 11.60 13.41
N ALA A 231 1.39 11.70 13.84
CA ALA A 231 1.83 11.27 15.17
C ALA A 231 1.17 12.08 16.30
N VAL A 232 1.10 13.42 16.17
CA VAL A 232 0.40 14.29 17.13
C VAL A 232 -1.09 13.97 17.18
N ALA A 233 -1.71 13.71 16.02
CA ALA A 233 -3.11 13.33 15.97
C ALA A 233 -3.35 11.98 16.67
N THR A 234 -2.52 10.98 16.38
CA THR A 234 -2.60 9.65 16.99
C THR A 234 -2.40 9.71 18.50
N GLU A 235 -1.38 10.44 18.98
CA GLU A 235 -1.11 10.67 20.40
C GLU A 235 -2.32 11.30 21.10
N SER A 236 -2.85 12.40 20.54
CA SER A 236 -3.98 13.14 21.10
C SER A 236 -5.26 12.31 21.15
N LEU A 237 -5.54 11.52 20.10
CA LEU A 237 -6.75 10.70 20.01
C LEU A 237 -6.65 9.43 20.85
N THR A 238 -5.47 8.83 20.97
CA THR A 238 -5.23 7.68 21.86
C THR A 238 -5.43 8.09 23.33
N ALA A 239 -4.88 9.24 23.71
CA ALA A 239 -5.00 9.79 25.06
C ALA A 239 -6.17 10.79 25.20
N ILE A 240 -7.27 10.65 24.44
CA ILE A 240 -8.34 11.66 24.37
C ILE A 240 -8.97 11.96 25.73
N ARG A 241 -9.09 10.97 26.61
CA ARG A 241 -9.60 11.17 27.97
C ARG A 241 -8.69 12.08 28.78
N VAL A 242 -7.37 11.93 28.64
CA VAL A 242 -6.36 12.78 29.30
C VAL A 242 -6.37 14.18 28.65
N THR A 243 -6.40 14.24 27.33
CA THR A 243 -6.48 15.49 26.56
C THR A 243 -7.69 16.33 26.97
N ASN A 244 -8.85 15.69 27.17
CA ASN A 244 -10.07 16.36 27.63
C ASN A 244 -9.99 16.71 29.14
N ALA A 245 -9.50 15.81 29.99
CA ALA A 245 -9.38 16.04 31.43
C ALA A 245 -8.44 17.22 31.76
N LEU A 246 -7.36 17.37 30.99
CA LEU A 246 -6.39 18.45 31.15
C LEU A 246 -6.74 19.73 30.36
N ASN A 247 -7.81 19.71 29.57
CA ASN A 247 -8.27 20.82 28.71
C ASN A 247 -7.21 21.36 27.75
N ILE A 248 -6.35 20.45 27.21
CA ILE A 248 -5.22 20.81 26.32
C ILE A 248 -5.53 20.71 24.83
N GLN A 249 -6.80 20.51 24.44
CA GLN A 249 -7.23 20.41 23.03
C GLN A 249 -6.71 21.57 22.16
N PRO A 250 -6.77 22.87 22.62
CA PRO A 250 -6.28 23.98 21.82
C PRO A 250 -4.76 23.91 21.57
N ILE A 251 -4.00 23.38 22.55
CA ILE A 251 -2.54 23.25 22.47
C ILE A 251 -2.21 22.17 21.44
N MET A 252 -2.88 21.02 21.51
CA MET A 252 -2.68 19.92 20.56
C MET A 252 -3.08 20.31 19.13
N ALA A 253 -4.18 21.06 18.97
CA ALA A 253 -4.59 21.59 17.67
C ALA A 253 -3.53 22.56 17.10
N LYS A 254 -2.95 23.43 17.92
CA LYS A 254 -1.90 24.36 17.49
C LYS A 254 -0.61 23.62 17.11
N ARG A 255 -0.21 22.59 17.89
CA ARG A 255 0.93 21.74 17.58
C ARG A 255 0.73 20.99 16.26
N TYR A 256 -0.46 20.43 16.04
CA TYR A 256 -0.84 19.80 14.79
C TYR A 256 -0.75 20.77 13.60
N ASP A 257 -1.33 21.97 13.72
CA ASP A 257 -1.30 22.99 12.67
C ASP A 257 0.13 23.45 12.34
N SER A 258 1.05 23.52 13.31
CA SER A 258 2.45 23.89 13.07
C SER A 258 3.16 22.86 12.18
N HIS A 259 2.98 21.55 12.45
CA HIS A 259 3.52 20.48 11.62
C HIS A 259 2.87 20.45 10.24
N LEU A 260 1.56 20.67 10.13
CA LEU A 260 0.86 20.80 8.85
C LEU A 260 1.40 21.94 7.99
N GLY A 261 1.70 23.11 8.59
CA GLY A 261 2.24 24.26 7.87
C GLY A 261 3.63 24.01 7.28
N LEU A 262 4.49 23.26 7.99
CA LEU A 262 5.79 22.82 7.47
C LEU A 262 5.60 21.84 6.30
N ALA A 263 4.74 20.85 6.47
CA ALA A 263 4.45 19.86 5.44
C ALA A 263 3.87 20.51 4.16
N GLU A 264 3.00 21.52 4.28
CA GLU A 264 2.45 22.27 3.14
C GLU A 264 3.55 22.98 2.33
N LYS A 265 4.50 23.66 2.98
CA LYS A 265 5.61 24.35 2.28
C LYS A 265 6.50 23.37 1.51
N GLU A 266 6.82 22.25 2.11
CA GLU A 266 7.59 21.20 1.44
C GLU A 266 6.81 20.58 0.27
N ALA A 267 5.52 20.27 0.47
CA ALA A 267 4.66 19.73 -0.55
C ALA A 267 4.51 20.70 -1.74
N ALA A 268 4.36 22.00 -1.51
CA ALA A 268 4.29 23.02 -2.56
C ALA A 268 5.56 23.03 -3.42
N THR A 269 6.74 22.98 -2.80
CA THR A 269 8.02 22.96 -3.52
C THR A 269 8.16 21.70 -4.38
N ARG A 270 7.77 20.55 -3.84
CA ARG A 270 7.79 19.26 -4.56
C ARG A 270 6.81 19.27 -5.72
N THR A 271 5.62 19.83 -5.53
CA THR A 271 4.58 19.92 -6.57
C THR A 271 5.07 20.72 -7.77
N TRP A 272 5.76 21.84 -7.58
CA TRP A 272 6.37 22.60 -8.66
C TRP A 272 7.43 21.78 -9.42
N LYS A 273 8.33 21.10 -8.70
CA LYS A 273 9.33 20.23 -9.32
C LYS A 273 8.68 19.11 -10.15
N ALA A 274 7.63 18.48 -9.63
CA ALA A 274 6.90 17.43 -10.34
C ALA A 274 6.20 17.96 -11.60
N ALA A 275 5.56 19.13 -11.51
CA ALA A 275 4.84 19.74 -12.59
C ALA A 275 5.78 20.13 -13.76
N PHE A 276 6.90 20.78 -13.45
CA PHE A 276 7.89 21.11 -14.49
C PHE A 276 8.60 19.87 -15.04
N SER A 277 8.83 18.87 -14.24
CA SER A 277 9.36 17.58 -14.70
C SER A 277 8.39 16.88 -15.66
N GLY A 278 7.09 16.90 -15.37
CA GLY A 278 6.05 16.41 -16.30
C GLY A 278 5.97 17.22 -17.58
N GLY A 279 6.03 18.56 -17.48
CA GLY A 279 6.06 19.48 -18.61
C GLY A 279 7.29 19.28 -19.50
N SER A 280 8.47 18.98 -18.90
CA SER A 280 9.70 18.72 -19.64
C SER A 280 9.61 17.48 -20.54
N LEU A 281 8.85 16.46 -20.11
CA LEU A 281 8.61 15.27 -20.93
C LEU A 281 7.89 15.62 -22.24
N PHE A 282 6.79 16.36 -22.17
CA PHE A 282 6.04 16.79 -23.36
C PHE A 282 6.84 17.78 -24.21
N GLY A 283 7.53 18.75 -23.58
CA GLY A 283 8.40 19.69 -24.28
C GLY A 283 9.51 18.98 -25.06
N THR A 284 10.18 17.99 -24.45
CA THR A 284 11.22 17.19 -25.12
C THR A 284 10.63 16.37 -26.28
N MET A 285 9.45 15.77 -26.08
CA MET A 285 8.78 15.00 -27.12
C MET A 285 8.48 15.86 -28.36
N PHE A 286 7.92 17.05 -28.16
CA PHE A 286 7.63 17.96 -29.30
C PHE A 286 8.89 18.57 -29.93
N LEU A 287 9.97 18.73 -29.14
CA LEU A 287 11.28 19.09 -29.66
C LEU A 287 11.81 17.99 -30.60
N MET A 288 11.64 16.72 -30.22
CA MET A 288 11.96 15.58 -31.10
C MET A 288 11.13 15.58 -32.38
N TYR A 289 9.83 15.95 -32.29
CA TYR A 289 8.98 16.12 -33.48
C TYR A 289 9.52 17.22 -34.40
N SER A 290 9.87 18.39 -33.85
CA SER A 290 10.45 19.49 -34.60
C SER A 290 11.70 19.07 -35.38
N LEU A 291 12.68 18.47 -34.66
CA LEU A 291 13.95 18.10 -35.27
C LEU A 291 13.81 16.93 -36.27
N GLY A 292 13.07 15.87 -35.87
CA GLY A 292 12.95 14.65 -36.64
C GLY A 292 12.17 14.85 -37.95
N LEU A 293 11.10 15.65 -37.94
CA LEU A 293 10.31 15.94 -39.13
C LEU A 293 11.00 16.93 -40.01
N TRP A 294 11.69 17.94 -39.47
CA TRP A 294 12.53 18.85 -40.27
C TRP A 294 13.65 18.11 -41.00
N TYR A 295 14.41 17.29 -40.29
CA TYR A 295 15.50 16.51 -40.89
C TYR A 295 14.97 15.46 -41.88
N GLY A 296 13.85 14.81 -41.54
CA GLY A 296 13.17 13.87 -42.42
C GLY A 296 12.72 14.52 -43.73
N ASN A 297 12.17 15.74 -43.68
CA ASN A 297 11.77 16.50 -44.83
C ASN A 297 12.98 16.89 -45.72
N LYS A 298 14.12 17.24 -45.09
CA LYS A 298 15.37 17.47 -45.77
C LYS A 298 15.84 16.23 -46.54
N ILE A 299 15.82 15.03 -45.91
CA ILE A 299 16.19 13.77 -46.57
C ILE A 299 15.31 13.52 -47.80
N VAL A 300 13.99 13.75 -47.68
CA VAL A 300 13.08 13.58 -48.83
C VAL A 300 13.44 14.55 -49.96
N ALA A 301 13.62 15.85 -49.69
CA ALA A 301 13.98 16.85 -50.66
C ALA A 301 15.31 16.54 -51.34
N ASP A 302 16.34 16.17 -50.55
CA ASP A 302 17.67 15.83 -51.12
C ASP A 302 17.59 14.55 -51.98
N SER A 303 16.78 13.54 -51.60
CA SER A 303 16.58 12.32 -52.36
C SER A 303 15.82 12.58 -53.69
N MET A 304 14.89 13.54 -53.68
CA MET A 304 14.20 14.00 -54.87
C MET A 304 15.11 14.76 -55.81
N ASP A 305 15.96 15.67 -55.30
CA ASP A 305 16.94 16.39 -56.11
C ASP A 305 17.94 15.42 -56.74
N ASP A 306 18.40 14.42 -56.05
CA ASP A 306 19.31 13.40 -56.60
C ASP A 306 18.63 12.53 -57.66
N ALA A 307 17.34 12.20 -57.47
CA ALA A 307 16.56 11.51 -58.47
C ALA A 307 16.36 12.35 -59.76
N LEU A 308 16.08 13.65 -59.61
CA LEU A 308 15.93 14.58 -60.74
C LEU A 308 17.24 14.77 -61.49
N LYS A 309 18.40 14.85 -60.82
CA LYS A 309 19.72 14.90 -61.46
C LYS A 309 20.05 13.63 -62.23
N LYS A 310 19.66 12.46 -61.66
CA LYS A 310 19.93 11.16 -62.31
C LYS A 310 19.02 10.89 -63.51
N TYR A 311 17.84 11.47 -63.53
CA TYR A 311 16.85 11.35 -64.58
C TYR A 311 16.34 12.74 -64.97
N PRO A 312 17.18 13.58 -65.70
CA PRO A 312 16.79 14.91 -66.09
C PRO A 312 15.61 14.88 -67.05
N ALA A 313 14.71 15.83 -66.88
CA ALA A 313 13.61 16.04 -67.86
C ALA A 313 14.16 16.41 -69.24
N PRO A 314 13.56 15.91 -70.33
CA PRO A 314 13.93 16.35 -71.65
C PRO A 314 13.67 17.87 -71.85
N ASP A 315 14.66 18.61 -72.41
CA ASP A 315 14.65 20.07 -72.50
C ASP A 315 13.50 20.68 -73.35
N GLU A 316 12.73 19.88 -74.10
CA GLU A 316 11.62 20.39 -74.93
C GLU A 316 10.42 19.42 -74.96
N LEU A 317 9.38 19.73 -74.28
CA LEU A 317 8.02 19.22 -74.50
C LEU A 317 7.17 20.36 -75.16
N THR A 318 7.48 20.65 -76.36
CA THR A 318 6.58 21.47 -77.24
C THR A 318 5.75 20.50 -78.07
N ASP A 319 4.44 20.61 -77.91
CA ASP A 319 3.38 20.05 -78.73
C ASP A 319 3.16 18.52 -78.73
N SER A 320 1.91 18.18 -78.59
CA SER A 320 1.11 16.98 -78.62
C SER A 320 1.49 15.87 -79.62
N SER A 321 2.73 15.44 -79.67
CA SER A 321 3.08 14.34 -80.60
C SER A 321 4.38 13.66 -80.15
N SER A 322 4.32 12.37 -79.97
CA SER A 322 5.38 11.37 -79.88
C SER A 322 6.79 11.80 -79.41
N ILE A 323 7.18 11.47 -78.19
CA ILE A 323 8.56 11.60 -77.68
C ILE A 323 9.35 10.40 -78.25
N SER A 324 10.36 10.63 -79.07
CA SER A 324 11.28 9.60 -79.55
C SER A 324 12.42 9.37 -78.58
N TRP A 325 12.50 8.23 -77.97
CA TRP A 325 13.62 7.77 -77.12
C TRP A 325 14.40 6.71 -77.90
N GLY A 326 15.49 7.02 -78.41
CA GLY A 326 16.26 6.12 -79.24
C GLY A 326 15.51 5.68 -80.50
N ASN A 327 15.42 4.36 -80.76
CA ASN A 327 14.70 3.88 -81.97
C ASN A 327 13.21 3.57 -81.73
N HIS A 328 12.60 4.04 -80.63
CA HIS A 328 11.21 3.76 -80.31
C HIS A 328 10.39 5.04 -80.12
N THR A 329 9.22 5.10 -80.76
CA THR A 329 8.24 6.20 -80.65
C THR A 329 7.24 5.84 -79.54
N VAL A 330 7.22 6.62 -78.44
CA VAL A 330 6.26 6.47 -77.37
C VAL A 330 5.13 7.45 -77.53
N PHE A 331 3.89 6.98 -77.60
CA PHE A 331 2.71 7.83 -77.69
C PHE A 331 2.37 8.34 -76.29
N ALA A 332 2.54 9.61 -76.06
CA ALA A 332 2.10 10.26 -74.87
C ALA A 332 0.61 10.63 -74.98
N GLN A 333 -0.30 9.93 -74.40
CA GLN A 333 -1.65 10.47 -74.22
C GLN A 333 -1.64 11.39 -72.98
N PRO A 334 -2.04 12.69 -73.14
CA PRO A 334 -2.09 13.61 -72.02
C PRO A 334 -3.26 13.26 -71.13
N TYR A 335 -3.02 12.44 -70.08
CA TYR A 335 -3.94 12.17 -68.99
C TYR A 335 -4.02 13.32 -67.98
N CYS A 336 -3.52 14.49 -68.30
CA CYS A 336 -3.53 15.73 -67.51
C CYS A 336 -4.89 16.46 -67.53
N GLY A 337 -5.98 15.83 -68.04
CA GLY A 337 -7.28 16.45 -68.24
C GLY A 337 -8.14 16.71 -66.95
N MET A 338 -7.60 16.64 -65.74
CA MET A 338 -8.34 16.95 -64.49
C MET A 338 -7.79 18.13 -63.70
N TYR A 339 -6.84 18.89 -64.18
CA TYR A 339 -6.34 20.09 -63.43
C TYR A 339 -6.65 21.37 -64.25
N GLU A 340 -7.15 22.38 -63.50
CA GLU A 340 -7.48 23.67 -64.09
C GLU A 340 -6.28 24.32 -64.85
N PRO A 341 -6.51 25.06 -65.93
CA PRO A 341 -5.43 25.66 -66.71
C PRO A 341 -4.52 26.61 -65.97
N SER A 342 -4.94 27.14 -64.84
CA SER A 342 -4.15 28.04 -63.97
C SER A 342 -2.96 27.34 -63.24
N PHE A 343 -2.96 26.01 -63.16
CA PHE A 343 -1.87 25.26 -62.52
C PHE A 343 -0.73 24.92 -63.51
N ILE A 344 -0.98 25.00 -64.80
CA ILE A 344 0.01 24.68 -65.83
C ILE A 344 1.02 25.83 -66.04
N ALA A 345 0.71 27.03 -65.56
CA ALA A 345 1.56 28.20 -65.68
C ALA A 345 2.74 28.30 -64.69
N SER A 346 2.77 27.48 -63.70
CA SER A 346 3.84 27.47 -62.68
C SER A 346 4.89 26.32 -62.81
N GLY A 347 5.13 25.94 -64.00
CA GLY A 347 6.32 25.28 -64.51
C GLY A 347 6.67 23.85 -64.13
N SER A 348 7.09 23.52 -62.99
CA SER A 348 7.77 22.21 -62.69
C SER A 348 6.88 21.10 -62.18
N GLN A 349 5.82 21.40 -61.43
CA GLN A 349 5.05 20.38 -60.71
C GLN A 349 4.14 19.50 -61.59
N ALA A 350 3.51 20.09 -62.60
CA ALA A 350 2.66 19.36 -63.51
C ALA A 350 3.45 18.42 -64.45
N TYR A 351 4.69 18.73 -64.67
CA TYR A 351 5.56 17.98 -65.58
C TYR A 351 5.99 16.64 -64.94
N THR A 352 6.42 16.62 -63.66
CA THR A 352 6.81 15.40 -62.98
C THR A 352 5.63 14.44 -62.73
N GLN A 353 4.41 14.97 -62.48
CA GLN A 353 3.20 14.16 -62.38
C GLN A 353 2.74 13.55 -63.70
N CYS A 354 2.93 14.26 -64.82
CA CYS A 354 2.57 13.74 -66.12
C CYS A 354 3.51 12.64 -66.58
N MET A 355 4.78 12.71 -66.30
CA MET A 355 5.80 11.73 -66.69
C MET A 355 5.58 10.35 -66.10
N CYS A 356 4.99 10.25 -64.90
CA CYS A 356 4.70 8.97 -64.25
C CYS A 356 3.49 8.19 -64.82
N LYS A 357 2.76 8.77 -65.81
CA LYS A 357 1.59 8.17 -66.46
C LYS A 357 1.78 7.82 -67.92
N LEU A 358 3.03 7.81 -68.46
CA LEU A 358 3.32 7.34 -69.79
C LEU A 358 3.09 5.84 -69.92
N GLU A 359 2.23 5.38 -70.84
CA GLU A 359 2.11 3.98 -71.21
C GLU A 359 3.28 3.55 -72.10
N TYR A 360 3.99 2.52 -71.66
CA TYR A 360 5.08 1.91 -72.44
C TYR A 360 4.56 0.75 -73.30
N PRO A 361 5.11 0.50 -74.49
CA PRO A 361 4.77 -0.68 -75.30
C PRO A 361 5.05 -2.01 -74.52
N ALA A 362 4.24 -3.03 -74.74
CA ALA A 362 4.38 -4.32 -74.14
C ALA A 362 5.76 -4.93 -74.36
N GLY A 363 6.53 -5.12 -73.25
CA GLY A 363 7.88 -5.70 -73.26
C GLY A 363 8.97 -4.76 -72.75
N TYR A 364 8.65 -3.49 -72.44
CA TYR A 364 9.57 -2.57 -71.78
C TYR A 364 9.22 -2.41 -70.28
N GLU A 365 10.15 -2.64 -69.41
CA GLU A 365 10.00 -2.26 -68.01
C GLU A 365 10.00 -0.74 -67.89
N SER A 366 8.95 -0.13 -67.38
CA SER A 366 8.87 1.29 -67.13
C SER A 366 10.02 1.72 -66.25
N PRO A 367 10.79 2.77 -66.57
CA PRO A 367 11.68 3.35 -65.59
C PRO A 367 10.82 3.79 -64.39
N ASN A 368 11.23 3.41 -63.19
CA ASN A 368 10.50 3.71 -61.96
C ASN A 368 10.26 5.21 -61.86
N CYS A 369 9.05 5.64 -62.16
CA CYS A 369 8.63 7.02 -61.97
C CYS A 369 8.52 7.28 -60.45
N GLY A 370 9.37 8.13 -59.96
CA GLY A 370 9.23 8.73 -58.64
C GLY A 370 9.22 7.74 -57.46
N CYS A 371 9.56 8.21 -56.35
CA CYS A 371 9.65 7.58 -55.06
C CYS A 371 8.67 6.43 -54.77
N GLY A 372 9.04 5.21 -55.17
CA GLY A 372 8.53 3.99 -54.66
C GLY A 372 7.23 3.44 -55.15
N TYR A 373 7.24 2.60 -56.21
CA TYR A 373 6.33 1.46 -56.35
C TYR A 373 7.07 0.28 -56.98
N LYS A 374 7.45 -0.70 -56.19
CA LYS A 374 7.64 -2.09 -56.60
C LYS A 374 6.48 -2.92 -56.08
N GLU A 375 5.86 -3.71 -56.96
CA GLU A 375 4.82 -4.65 -56.61
C GLU A 375 5.29 -5.64 -55.52
N LEU A 376 4.46 -5.83 -54.53
CA LEU A 376 4.68 -6.67 -53.38
C LEU A 376 4.44 -8.15 -53.69
N SER A 377 5.43 -9.01 -53.84
CA SER A 377 5.30 -10.45 -53.66
C SER A 377 5.75 -10.86 -52.27
N ALA A 378 4.80 -11.40 -51.53
CA ALA A 378 4.76 -12.10 -50.27
C ALA A 378 5.85 -11.94 -49.28
N ILE A 379 6.36 -11.61 -48.38
CA ILE A 379 7.28 -11.52 -47.28
C ILE A 379 8.54 -10.66 -47.54
N SER A 380 9.19 -10.71 -48.71
CA SER A 380 10.20 -9.72 -49.07
C SER A 380 9.61 -8.34 -49.32
N SER A 381 8.34 -8.29 -49.59
CA SER A 381 7.53 -7.08 -49.77
C SER A 381 7.01 -6.49 -48.47
N LEU A 382 6.95 -7.21 -47.40
CA LEU A 382 6.69 -6.66 -46.06
C LEU A 382 7.90 -5.86 -45.51
N LEU A 383 9.08 -6.20 -45.96
CA LEU A 383 10.33 -5.54 -45.55
C LEU A 383 10.86 -4.55 -46.61
N GLY A 384 10.16 -4.35 -47.75
CA GLY A 384 10.42 -3.36 -48.80
C GLY A 384 11.89 -3.14 -49.08
N SER A 385 12.45 -3.80 -50.13
CA SER A 385 13.78 -3.42 -50.54
C SER A 385 13.75 -1.92 -50.92
N SER A 386 14.63 -1.12 -50.29
CA SER A 386 14.84 0.26 -50.68
C SER A 386 15.08 0.32 -52.17
N SER A 387 14.15 0.92 -52.96
CA SER A 387 14.46 1.27 -54.33
C SER A 387 15.47 2.42 -54.26
N ASP A 388 16.61 2.26 -54.87
CA ASP A 388 17.74 3.20 -54.81
C ASP A 388 17.46 4.60 -55.38
N VAL A 389 16.19 4.99 -55.60
CA VAL A 389 15.86 6.18 -56.34
C VAL A 389 15.33 7.34 -55.48
N CYS A 390 14.44 7.14 -54.55
CA CYS A 390 14.09 8.14 -53.53
C CYS A 390 13.34 7.60 -52.31
N ILE A 391 13.40 8.33 -51.19
CA ILE A 391 12.78 7.96 -49.92
C ILE A 391 11.38 8.60 -49.87
N SER A 392 10.32 7.78 -49.63
CA SER A 392 8.95 8.27 -49.52
C SER A 392 8.69 9.00 -48.18
N GLY A 393 7.77 9.97 -48.18
CA GLY A 393 7.30 10.61 -46.96
C GLY A 393 6.73 9.61 -45.95
N GLY A 394 6.06 8.56 -46.42
CA GLY A 394 5.58 7.48 -45.56
C GLY A 394 6.69 6.74 -44.85
N THR A 395 7.84 6.52 -45.52
CA THR A 395 9.03 5.94 -44.91
C THR A 395 9.60 6.80 -43.78
N ILE A 396 9.70 8.11 -44.00
CA ILE A 396 10.17 9.04 -42.97
C ILE A 396 9.27 9.01 -41.72
N VAL A 397 7.97 9.05 -41.94
CA VAL A 397 6.99 9.00 -40.84
C VAL A 397 7.06 7.68 -40.06
N MET A 398 7.18 6.58 -40.80
CA MET A 398 7.34 5.25 -40.19
C MET A 398 8.61 5.17 -39.36
N VAL A 399 9.77 5.58 -39.87
CA VAL A 399 11.05 5.60 -39.17
C VAL A 399 10.96 6.53 -37.95
N PHE A 400 10.43 7.72 -38.16
CA PHE A 400 10.27 8.72 -37.11
C PHE A 400 9.47 8.17 -35.93
N PHE A 401 8.25 7.67 -36.16
CA PHE A 401 7.44 7.11 -35.08
C PHE A 401 7.99 5.82 -34.50
N SER A 402 8.64 4.98 -35.30
CA SER A 402 9.22 3.74 -34.80
C SER A 402 10.36 3.98 -33.81
N VAL A 403 11.26 4.91 -34.14
CA VAL A 403 12.36 5.29 -33.23
C VAL A 403 11.85 6.10 -32.04
N LEU A 404 10.91 7.02 -32.26
CA LEU A 404 10.29 7.82 -31.20
C LEU A 404 9.59 6.93 -30.17
N PHE A 405 8.69 6.05 -30.60
CA PHE A 405 7.96 5.14 -29.70
C PHE A 405 8.88 4.09 -29.08
N GLY A 406 9.94 3.68 -29.79
CA GLY A 406 11.00 2.87 -29.21
C GLY A 406 11.74 3.58 -28.08
N GLY A 407 12.09 4.84 -28.26
CA GLY A 407 12.70 5.68 -27.24
C GLY A 407 11.76 5.98 -26.07
N PHE A 408 10.48 6.22 -26.37
CA PHE A 408 9.43 6.44 -25.36
C PHE A 408 9.17 5.19 -24.52
N ALA A 409 9.23 3.99 -25.12
CA ALA A 409 9.12 2.73 -24.40
C ALA A 409 10.21 2.58 -23.33
N LEU A 410 11.44 3.02 -23.60
CA LEU A 410 12.53 3.05 -22.60
C LEU A 410 12.17 3.96 -21.41
N GLY A 411 11.57 5.12 -21.67
CA GLY A 411 11.07 6.01 -20.63
C GLY A 411 9.95 5.39 -19.79
N GLN A 412 9.00 4.72 -20.44
CA GLN A 412 7.89 4.01 -19.77
C GLN A 412 8.36 2.80 -18.92
N ALA A 413 9.51 2.22 -19.22
CA ALA A 413 10.11 1.13 -18.45
C ALA A 413 10.57 1.60 -17.04
N GLY A 414 10.79 2.90 -16.82
CA GLY A 414 11.28 3.44 -15.55
C GLY A 414 10.42 3.05 -14.34
N PRO A 415 9.10 3.31 -14.33
CA PRO A 415 8.21 2.87 -13.24
C PRO A 415 8.17 1.36 -13.03
N ALA A 416 8.34 0.57 -14.10
CA ALA A 416 8.40 -0.88 -14.02
C ALA A 416 9.71 -1.36 -13.35
N PHE A 417 10.84 -0.76 -13.67
CA PHE A 417 12.11 -1.01 -12.96
C PHE A 417 12.03 -0.64 -11.48
N GLU A 418 11.41 0.49 -11.15
CA GLU A 418 11.21 0.92 -9.77
C GLU A 418 10.33 -0.07 -9.00
N ALA A 419 9.20 -0.50 -9.58
CA ALA A 419 8.33 -1.50 -8.98
C ALA A 419 9.05 -2.84 -8.76
N LEU A 420 9.87 -3.27 -9.71
CA LEU A 420 10.68 -4.48 -9.59
C LEU A 420 11.77 -4.34 -8.51
N ALA A 421 12.39 -3.18 -8.39
CA ALA A 421 13.37 -2.90 -7.33
C ALA A 421 12.70 -2.91 -5.94
N LYS A 422 11.52 -2.28 -5.80
CA LYS A 422 10.72 -2.34 -4.57
C LYS A 422 10.31 -3.78 -4.24
N ALA A 423 9.89 -4.55 -5.22
CA ALA A 423 9.54 -5.96 -5.05
C ALA A 423 10.74 -6.79 -4.53
N ARG A 424 11.97 -6.55 -5.02
CA ARG A 424 13.18 -7.22 -4.54
C ARG A 424 13.49 -6.89 -3.08
N ILE A 425 13.31 -5.65 -2.67
CA ILE A 425 13.49 -5.22 -1.27
C ILE A 425 12.38 -5.79 -0.38
N ALA A 426 11.14 -5.78 -0.85
CA ALA A 426 10.00 -6.37 -0.14
C ALA A 426 10.18 -7.87 0.06
N ALA A 427 10.60 -8.58 -0.99
CA ALA A 427 10.95 -10.01 -0.92
C ALA A 427 12.06 -10.28 0.10
N ALA A 428 13.13 -9.47 0.12
CA ALA A 428 14.22 -9.60 1.10
C ALA A 428 13.71 -9.52 2.55
N LYS A 429 12.81 -8.57 2.83
CA LYS A 429 12.18 -8.42 4.16
C LYS A 429 11.31 -9.61 4.53
N ILE A 430 10.51 -10.11 3.59
CA ILE A 430 9.60 -11.24 3.80
C ILE A 430 10.41 -12.54 3.95
N TYR A 431 11.35 -12.82 3.05
CA TYR A 431 12.13 -14.05 3.04
C TYR A 431 13.05 -14.14 4.25
N ARG A 432 13.58 -13.01 4.75
CA ARG A 432 14.33 -12.98 6.02
C ARG A 432 13.51 -13.54 7.19
N ILE A 433 12.19 -13.34 7.20
CA ILE A 433 11.31 -13.88 8.24
C ILE A 433 10.94 -15.33 7.94
N ILE A 434 10.64 -15.65 6.65
CA ILE A 434 10.32 -17.03 6.24
C ILE A 434 11.49 -17.98 6.52
N ASP A 435 12.71 -17.53 6.22
CA ASP A 435 13.93 -18.35 6.32
C ASP A 435 14.57 -18.26 7.71
N ARG A 436 14.06 -17.40 8.61
CA ARG A 436 14.56 -17.30 9.96
C ARG A 436 14.30 -18.60 10.71
N VAL A 437 15.37 -19.24 11.10
CA VAL A 437 15.33 -20.36 12.03
C VAL A 437 15.26 -19.77 13.43
N PRO A 438 14.22 -20.11 14.24
CA PRO A 438 14.13 -19.66 15.63
C PRO A 438 15.40 -20.05 16.40
N ALA A 439 15.86 -19.14 17.27
CA ALA A 439 17.03 -19.40 18.09
C ALA A 439 16.79 -20.63 18.97
N ASN A 440 17.87 -21.38 19.24
CA ASN A 440 17.87 -22.46 20.21
C ASN A 440 16.95 -23.68 19.92
N GLY A 441 16.56 -23.89 18.65
CA GLY A 441 15.76 -25.06 18.28
C GLY A 441 14.29 -25.03 18.74
N ILE A 442 13.73 -23.82 19.02
CA ILE A 442 12.34 -23.64 19.43
C ILE A 442 11.40 -23.55 18.19
N ASP A 443 11.63 -24.36 17.17
CA ASP A 443 10.76 -24.44 16.00
C ASP A 443 9.64 -25.48 16.21
N THR A 444 8.42 -25.00 16.37
CA THR A 444 7.24 -25.87 16.58
C THR A 444 6.80 -26.60 15.31
N ARG A 445 7.29 -26.22 14.12
CA ARG A 445 7.00 -26.92 12.84
C ARG A 445 7.81 -28.22 12.71
N LYS A 446 9.03 -28.19 13.22
CA LYS A 446 9.95 -29.32 13.20
C LYS A 446 10.50 -29.52 14.60
N PRO A 447 9.64 -29.94 15.55
CA PRO A 447 10.09 -30.10 16.91
C PRO A 447 11.20 -31.15 16.97
N THR A 448 12.36 -30.71 17.43
CA THR A 448 13.52 -31.58 17.68
C THR A 448 13.59 -31.88 19.17
N GLY A 449 14.15 -33.03 19.54
CA GLY A 449 14.32 -33.43 20.91
C GLY A 449 13.51 -34.64 21.29
N ASN A 450 13.74 -35.12 22.51
CA ASN A 450 13.12 -36.31 23.04
C ASN A 450 11.71 -36.01 23.60
N GLU A 451 10.79 -36.95 23.46
CA GLU A 451 9.50 -36.88 24.16
C GLU A 451 9.69 -37.12 25.66
N LEU A 452 8.85 -36.47 26.47
CA LEU A 452 8.84 -36.69 27.90
C LEU A 452 8.37 -38.12 28.21
N SER A 453 9.09 -38.80 29.09
CA SER A 453 8.72 -40.14 29.54
C SER A 453 7.50 -40.08 30.48
N LEU A 454 6.48 -40.86 30.23
CA LEU A 454 5.30 -40.94 31.06
C LEU A 454 5.46 -42.03 32.14
N PRO A 455 4.97 -41.88 33.36
CA PRO A 455 4.27 -40.72 33.94
C PRO A 455 5.24 -39.61 34.35
N ILE A 456 4.86 -38.35 34.13
CA ILE A 456 5.62 -37.17 34.51
C ILE A 456 5.40 -36.92 36.01
N LYS A 457 6.48 -36.86 36.79
CA LYS A 457 6.42 -36.56 38.24
C LYS A 457 6.33 -35.06 38.52
N GLY A 458 6.91 -34.27 37.61
CA GLY A 458 6.93 -32.82 37.76
C GLY A 458 7.99 -32.28 38.71
N ASP A 459 9.11 -32.99 38.87
CA ASP A 459 10.29 -32.49 39.59
C ASP A 459 10.97 -31.39 38.76
N ILE A 460 11.12 -30.18 39.31
CA ILE A 460 11.67 -29.02 38.59
C ILE A 460 12.94 -28.56 39.32
N GLU A 461 14.03 -28.36 38.54
CA GLU A 461 15.30 -27.90 39.13
C GLU A 461 15.95 -26.85 38.21
N PHE A 462 16.21 -25.66 38.74
CA PHE A 462 17.02 -24.61 38.13
C PHE A 462 18.43 -24.71 38.67
N ARG A 463 19.43 -24.86 37.83
CA ARG A 463 20.85 -24.98 38.18
C ARG A 463 21.63 -23.83 37.59
N ASN A 464 22.16 -22.96 38.45
CA ASN A 464 22.99 -21.82 38.09
C ASN A 464 22.43 -20.99 36.93
N VAL A 465 21.14 -20.66 36.99
CA VAL A 465 20.45 -19.98 35.88
C VAL A 465 20.74 -18.49 35.90
N HIS A 466 21.35 -18.02 34.83
CA HIS A 466 21.56 -16.60 34.53
C HIS A 466 20.62 -16.17 33.41
N PHE A 467 20.03 -14.99 33.55
CA PHE A 467 19.15 -14.45 32.51
C PHE A 467 19.07 -12.92 32.49
N ALA A 468 19.07 -12.32 31.28
CA ALA A 468 18.79 -10.93 31.03
C ALA A 468 17.93 -10.81 29.78
N TYR A 469 16.95 -9.87 29.76
CA TYR A 469 16.20 -9.55 28.54
C TYR A 469 17.06 -8.74 27.58
N GLY A 470 17.14 -9.16 26.31
CA GLY A 470 18.05 -8.63 25.30
C GLY A 470 17.94 -7.14 25.03
N THR A 471 16.73 -6.56 25.13
CA THR A 471 16.47 -5.15 24.81
C THR A 471 16.98 -4.15 25.85
N LEU A 472 17.16 -4.57 27.11
CA LEU A 472 17.47 -3.66 28.24
C LEU A 472 18.82 -3.95 28.90
N ASN A 473 19.54 -5.00 28.50
CA ASN A 473 20.74 -5.50 29.18
C ASN A 473 20.60 -5.58 30.73
N ARG A 474 19.35 -5.68 31.21
CA ARG A 474 18.99 -5.69 32.63
C ARG A 474 19.02 -7.14 33.12
N LYS A 475 19.98 -7.44 33.98
CA LYS A 475 20.08 -8.76 34.61
C LYS A 475 18.83 -9.03 35.45
N VAL A 476 18.16 -10.14 35.15
CA VAL A 476 17.01 -10.63 35.92
C VAL A 476 17.47 -11.65 36.92
N PHE A 477 18.32 -12.61 36.51
CA PHE A 477 18.87 -13.64 37.36
C PHE A 477 20.40 -13.66 37.31
N SER A 478 21.05 -13.92 38.46
CA SER A 478 22.49 -14.00 38.62
C SER A 478 22.88 -15.35 39.29
N GLY A 479 22.55 -16.48 38.60
CA GLY A 479 22.90 -17.82 39.11
C GLY A 479 21.86 -18.40 40.03
N ILE A 480 20.57 -18.34 39.68
CA ILE A 480 19.49 -18.98 40.51
C ILE A 480 19.68 -20.49 40.56
N ASN A 481 19.61 -21.02 41.81
CA ASN A 481 19.45 -22.43 42.11
C ASN A 481 18.11 -22.59 42.83
N LEU A 482 17.21 -23.39 42.28
CA LEU A 482 15.88 -23.62 42.83
C LEU A 482 15.44 -25.05 42.52
N LYS A 483 15.00 -25.78 43.53
CA LYS A 483 14.44 -27.12 43.39
C LYS A 483 12.98 -27.14 43.88
N ILE A 484 12.07 -27.70 43.09
CA ILE A 484 10.65 -27.88 43.39
C ILE A 484 10.37 -29.37 43.23
N ASP A 485 9.94 -30.03 44.27
CA ASP A 485 9.67 -31.46 44.26
C ASP A 485 8.31 -31.75 43.62
N GLY A 486 8.22 -32.85 42.87
CA GLY A 486 7.02 -33.24 42.15
C GLY A 486 5.81 -33.44 43.07
N GLY A 487 4.65 -33.03 42.61
CA GLY A 487 3.40 -33.14 43.36
C GLY A 487 3.23 -32.14 44.51
N THR A 488 4.12 -31.16 44.68
CA THR A 488 4.06 -30.14 45.73
C THR A 488 3.58 -28.80 45.24
N VAL A 489 3.08 -27.97 46.17
CA VAL A 489 2.70 -26.58 45.92
C VAL A 489 3.82 -25.67 46.35
N CYS A 490 4.47 -25.01 45.40
CA CYS A 490 5.56 -24.05 45.63
C CYS A 490 5.09 -22.61 45.39
N ALA A 491 5.22 -21.76 46.42
CA ALA A 491 4.88 -20.34 46.29
C ALA A 491 6.14 -19.50 46.05
N LEU A 492 6.16 -18.69 44.95
CA LEU A 492 7.21 -17.72 44.65
C LEU A 492 6.80 -16.34 45.16
N VAL A 493 7.56 -15.79 46.09
CA VAL A 493 7.31 -14.46 46.68
C VAL A 493 8.52 -13.54 46.52
N GLY A 494 8.30 -12.24 46.56
CA GLY A 494 9.37 -11.22 46.41
C GLY A 494 8.83 -9.91 45.88
N GLN A 495 9.69 -8.89 45.88
CA GLN A 495 9.34 -7.56 45.39
C GLN A 495 8.96 -7.57 43.92
N SER A 496 8.19 -6.54 43.45
CA SER A 496 7.86 -6.40 42.06
C SER A 496 9.15 -6.26 41.21
N GLY A 497 9.23 -6.98 40.10
CA GLY A 497 10.40 -6.97 39.22
C GLY A 497 11.57 -7.86 39.64
N CYS A 498 11.42 -8.73 40.67
CA CYS A 498 12.45 -9.72 41.06
C CYS A 498 12.48 -10.99 40.19
N GLY A 499 11.68 -11.07 39.11
CA GLY A 499 11.74 -12.17 38.13
C GLY A 499 10.80 -13.35 38.39
N LYS A 500 9.79 -13.23 39.26
CA LYS A 500 8.81 -14.32 39.53
C LYS A 500 8.17 -14.86 38.22
N SER A 501 7.57 -13.98 37.42
CA SER A 501 6.96 -14.38 36.14
C SER A 501 8.00 -14.77 35.07
N THR A 502 9.28 -14.39 35.26
CA THR A 502 10.36 -14.87 34.38
C THR A 502 10.67 -16.35 34.60
N ILE A 503 10.55 -16.86 35.85
CA ILE A 503 10.66 -18.31 36.12
C ILE A 503 9.62 -19.09 35.32
N ALA A 504 8.35 -18.65 35.34
CA ALA A 504 7.28 -19.25 34.58
C ALA A 504 7.59 -19.25 33.05
N ARG A 505 7.98 -18.11 32.50
CA ARG A 505 8.31 -17.97 31.09
C ARG A 505 9.50 -18.83 30.65
N MET A 506 10.49 -19.02 31.54
CA MET A 506 11.64 -19.86 31.24
C MET A 506 11.28 -21.36 31.36
N LEU A 507 10.38 -21.74 32.25
CA LEU A 507 9.89 -23.12 32.33
C LEU A 507 9.07 -23.51 31.09
N GLU A 508 8.26 -22.59 30.54
CA GLU A 508 7.57 -22.79 29.26
C GLU A 508 8.52 -22.72 28.04
N ARG A 509 9.82 -22.49 28.30
CA ARG A 509 10.86 -22.32 27.30
C ARG A 509 10.53 -21.22 26.29
N PHE A 510 10.03 -20.07 26.80
CA PHE A 510 9.98 -18.84 25.94
C PHE A 510 11.38 -18.24 25.80
N TYR A 511 12.22 -18.45 26.79
CA TYR A 511 13.62 -18.04 26.81
C TYR A 511 14.48 -19.17 27.38
N ASP A 512 15.68 -19.34 26.86
CA ASP A 512 16.64 -20.30 27.39
C ASP A 512 17.61 -19.62 28.38
N PRO A 513 18.15 -20.37 29.38
CA PRO A 513 19.16 -19.89 30.31
C PRO A 513 20.42 -19.43 29.56
N GLN A 514 21.05 -18.39 30.08
CA GLN A 514 22.33 -17.85 29.61
C GLN A 514 23.49 -18.41 30.45
N GLN A 515 24.74 -18.27 29.95
CA GLN A 515 25.98 -18.54 30.69
C GLN A 515 26.07 -19.97 31.29
N GLY A 516 25.60 -21.00 30.61
CA GLY A 516 25.79 -22.41 31.00
C GLY A 516 24.82 -22.95 32.04
N GLY A 517 23.85 -22.17 32.55
CA GLY A 517 22.78 -22.65 33.42
C GLY A 517 21.84 -23.62 32.70
N CYS A 518 21.12 -24.47 33.45
CA CYS A 518 20.11 -25.36 32.91
C CYS A 518 18.86 -25.44 33.79
N ILE A 519 17.75 -25.79 33.15
CA ILE A 519 16.47 -26.06 33.82
C ILE A 519 16.12 -27.52 33.50
N MET A 520 15.87 -28.28 34.56
CA MET A 520 15.58 -29.69 34.44
C MET A 520 14.11 -29.95 34.81
N LEU A 521 13.45 -30.82 34.06
CA LEU A 521 12.15 -31.38 34.38
C LEU A 521 12.30 -32.91 34.46
N ASP A 522 11.98 -33.48 35.62
CA ASP A 522 12.19 -34.91 35.93
C ASP A 522 13.64 -35.38 35.61
N GLY A 523 14.63 -34.52 35.88
CA GLY A 523 16.05 -34.83 35.65
C GLY A 523 16.53 -34.67 34.21
N VAL A 524 15.66 -34.22 33.29
CA VAL A 524 15.99 -33.99 31.86
C VAL A 524 16.03 -32.49 31.58
N ASP A 525 17.09 -32.02 30.91
CA ASP A 525 17.18 -30.60 30.51
C ASP A 525 16.07 -30.27 29.52
N ILE A 526 15.27 -29.24 29.80
CA ILE A 526 14.15 -28.79 28.93
C ILE A 526 14.58 -28.44 27.51
N ARG A 527 15.86 -28.09 27.28
CA ARG A 527 16.42 -27.81 25.96
C ARG A 527 16.54 -29.06 25.10
N SER A 528 16.70 -30.24 25.71
CA SER A 528 16.75 -31.51 24.99
C SER A 528 15.39 -32.12 24.72
N LEU A 529 14.33 -31.55 25.26
CA LEU A 529 12.96 -32.02 25.09
C LEU A 529 12.28 -31.45 23.82
N ASN A 530 11.40 -32.25 23.26
CA ASN A 530 10.46 -31.78 22.26
C ASN A 530 9.59 -30.66 22.83
N ILE A 531 9.60 -29.50 22.20
CA ILE A 531 8.91 -28.30 22.72
C ILE A 531 7.40 -28.50 22.88
N ASN A 532 6.77 -29.28 22.00
CA ASN A 532 5.35 -29.57 22.11
C ASN A 532 5.06 -30.47 23.31
N SER A 533 5.88 -31.50 23.49
CA SER A 533 5.77 -32.41 24.64
C SER A 533 6.01 -31.69 25.99
N LEU A 534 6.99 -30.76 26.02
CA LEU A 534 7.24 -29.92 27.19
C LEU A 534 6.04 -29.02 27.50
N ARG A 535 5.53 -28.31 26.51
CA ARG A 535 4.40 -27.40 26.70
C ARG A 535 3.10 -28.10 26.94
N ASP A 536 2.93 -29.34 26.45
CA ASP A 536 1.77 -30.17 26.79
C ASP A 536 1.78 -30.62 28.25
N ALA A 537 2.94 -30.74 28.86
CA ALA A 537 3.07 -31.07 30.31
C ALA A 537 2.83 -29.88 31.24
N ILE A 538 2.84 -28.64 30.72
CA ILE A 538 2.72 -27.42 31.52
C ILE A 538 1.39 -26.71 31.23
N GLY A 539 0.67 -26.32 32.26
CA GLY A 539 -0.50 -25.44 32.15
C GLY A 539 -0.27 -24.14 32.88
N ILE A 540 -0.75 -23.03 32.31
CA ILE A 540 -0.60 -21.70 32.91
C ILE A 540 -1.95 -20.99 33.03
N VAL A 541 -2.15 -20.31 34.17
CA VAL A 541 -3.22 -19.32 34.36
C VAL A 541 -2.56 -17.97 34.57
N SER A 542 -2.61 -17.12 33.54
CA SER A 542 -1.94 -15.82 33.53
C SER A 542 -2.70 -14.74 34.27
N GLN A 543 -2.01 -13.66 34.67
CA GLN A 543 -2.56 -12.49 35.36
C GLN A 543 -3.70 -11.81 34.58
N GLU A 544 -3.51 -11.60 33.28
CA GLU A 544 -4.51 -11.05 32.37
C GLU A 544 -4.79 -12.04 31.22
N PRO A 545 -5.83 -12.90 31.37
CA PRO A 545 -6.12 -13.91 30.38
C PRO A 545 -6.65 -13.30 29.09
N LEU A 546 -6.04 -13.66 27.96
CA LEU A 546 -6.49 -13.30 26.64
C LEU A 546 -7.47 -14.35 26.11
N LEU A 547 -8.59 -13.86 25.57
CA LEU A 547 -9.56 -14.70 24.87
C LEU A 547 -9.47 -14.44 23.36
N PHE A 548 -9.52 -15.51 22.60
CA PHE A 548 -9.62 -15.47 21.15
C PHE A 548 -11.02 -15.01 20.72
N GLU A 549 -11.12 -14.36 19.59
CA GLU A 549 -12.41 -13.99 18.97
C GLU A 549 -13.08 -15.26 18.40
N ALA A 550 -13.64 -16.03 19.31
CA ALA A 550 -14.23 -17.35 19.07
C ALA A 550 -15.31 -17.61 20.13
N SER A 551 -16.05 -18.72 20.02
CA SER A 551 -17.04 -19.10 21.03
C SER A 551 -16.38 -19.42 22.38
N ILE A 552 -17.15 -19.39 23.46
CA ILE A 552 -16.67 -19.78 24.80
C ILE A 552 -16.20 -21.23 24.77
N ALA A 553 -16.96 -22.13 24.11
CA ALA A 553 -16.57 -23.54 23.93
C ALA A 553 -15.20 -23.67 23.25
N GLU A 554 -14.97 -22.97 22.11
CA GLU A 554 -13.70 -22.98 21.39
C GLU A 554 -12.55 -22.38 22.22
N ASN A 555 -12.85 -21.35 23.01
CA ASN A 555 -11.89 -20.77 23.93
C ASN A 555 -11.46 -21.76 25.05
N ILE A 556 -12.39 -22.56 25.58
CA ILE A 556 -12.05 -23.60 26.58
C ILE A 556 -11.31 -24.74 25.87
N ALA A 557 -11.79 -25.21 24.73
CA ALA A 557 -11.19 -26.27 23.92
C ALA A 557 -9.75 -25.95 23.48
N ALA A 558 -9.40 -24.66 23.36
CA ALA A 558 -8.03 -24.23 23.07
C ALA A 558 -7.02 -24.67 24.16
N GLY A 559 -7.50 -25.00 25.38
CA GLY A 559 -6.67 -25.53 26.45
C GLY A 559 -6.23 -26.99 26.25
N ALA A 560 -6.86 -27.75 25.38
CA ALA A 560 -6.58 -29.16 25.21
C ALA A 560 -5.19 -29.49 24.68
N ILE A 561 -4.69 -30.68 25.03
CA ILE A 561 -3.43 -31.22 24.55
C ILE A 561 -3.50 -31.48 23.04
N SER A 562 -2.40 -31.23 22.33
CA SER A 562 -2.34 -31.32 20.87
C SER A 562 -2.81 -32.66 20.30
N SER A 563 -2.54 -33.77 20.99
CA SER A 563 -2.90 -35.13 20.58
C SER A 563 -4.38 -35.47 20.73
N VAL A 564 -5.13 -34.76 21.57
CA VAL A 564 -6.55 -35.06 21.92
C VAL A 564 -7.52 -34.01 21.36
N LYS A 565 -7.01 -32.96 20.77
CA LYS A 565 -7.80 -31.78 20.34
C LYS A 565 -8.97 -32.13 19.39
N SER A 566 -8.85 -33.18 18.60
CA SER A 566 -9.88 -33.63 17.66
C SER A 566 -11.00 -34.52 18.29
N THR A 567 -10.85 -34.91 19.56
CA THR A 567 -11.78 -35.86 20.22
C THR A 567 -12.46 -35.28 21.45
N ILE A 568 -12.36 -33.95 21.69
CA ILE A 568 -12.97 -33.30 22.85
C ILE A 568 -14.49 -33.28 22.69
N SER A 569 -15.20 -33.83 23.69
CA SER A 569 -16.65 -33.76 23.73
C SER A 569 -17.15 -32.46 24.38
N GLU A 570 -18.39 -32.09 24.08
CA GLU A 570 -19.07 -30.98 24.78
C GLU A 570 -19.14 -31.19 26.29
N GLU A 571 -19.28 -32.47 26.73
CA GLU A 571 -19.30 -32.85 28.12
C GLU A 571 -17.97 -32.58 28.85
N ASP A 572 -16.82 -32.73 28.14
CA ASP A 572 -15.51 -32.43 28.70
C ASP A 572 -15.34 -30.93 28.91
N ILE A 573 -15.82 -30.13 27.97
CA ILE A 573 -15.83 -28.67 28.05
C ILE A 573 -16.71 -28.20 29.20
N GLU A 574 -17.90 -28.77 29.33
CA GLU A 574 -18.81 -28.46 30.43
C GLU A 574 -18.23 -28.85 31.80
N ARG A 575 -17.60 -30.03 31.90
CA ARG A 575 -16.93 -30.48 33.12
C ARG A 575 -15.83 -29.52 33.55
N ALA A 576 -14.97 -29.08 32.59
CA ALA A 576 -13.94 -28.13 32.85
C ALA A 576 -14.49 -26.73 33.26
N ALA A 577 -15.58 -26.30 32.64
CA ALA A 577 -16.28 -25.08 33.04
C ALA A 577 -16.91 -25.16 34.43
N ARG A 578 -17.41 -26.33 34.86
CA ARG A 578 -17.93 -26.53 36.21
C ARG A 578 -16.82 -26.48 37.30
N VAL A 579 -15.65 -27.08 37.02
CA VAL A 579 -14.47 -26.98 37.88
C VAL A 579 -14.07 -25.51 38.06
N ALA A 580 -14.06 -24.76 36.98
CA ALA A 580 -13.72 -23.33 36.96
C ALA A 580 -14.84 -22.42 37.51
N ARG A 581 -15.97 -22.95 38.00
CA ARG A 581 -17.15 -22.18 38.40
C ARG A 581 -17.65 -21.23 37.28
N ALA A 582 -17.46 -21.63 36.01
CA ALA A 582 -17.81 -20.82 34.86
C ALA A 582 -19.17 -21.20 34.25
N HIS A 583 -19.62 -22.43 34.44
CA HIS A 583 -20.82 -23.00 33.83
C HIS A 583 -22.08 -22.15 34.06
N GLU A 584 -22.33 -21.68 35.30
CA GLU A 584 -23.54 -20.91 35.62
C GLU A 584 -23.62 -19.58 34.83
N PHE A 585 -22.52 -18.80 34.77
CA PHE A 585 -22.58 -17.55 34.06
C PHE A 585 -22.58 -17.75 32.53
N ILE A 586 -22.01 -18.87 32.02
CA ILE A 586 -22.05 -19.19 30.58
C ILE A 586 -23.49 -19.50 30.15
N GLN A 587 -24.23 -20.26 30.97
CA GLN A 587 -25.65 -20.56 30.70
C GLN A 587 -26.53 -19.30 30.70
N ASN A 588 -26.16 -18.24 31.41
CA ASN A 588 -26.92 -16.99 31.45
C ASN A 588 -26.75 -16.15 30.15
N PHE A 589 -25.85 -16.51 29.23
CA PHE A 589 -25.79 -15.88 27.93
C PHE A 589 -26.85 -16.44 26.99
N PRO A 590 -27.42 -15.63 26.08
CA PRO A 590 -28.44 -16.08 25.12
C PRO A 590 -28.01 -17.30 24.30
N ASP A 591 -26.71 -17.35 23.88
CA ASP A 591 -26.16 -18.42 23.07
C ASP A 591 -25.34 -19.43 23.90
N GLY A 592 -25.34 -19.34 25.23
CA GLY A 592 -24.61 -20.23 26.12
C GLY A 592 -23.14 -20.38 25.75
N TYR A 593 -22.67 -21.60 25.57
CA TYR A 593 -21.29 -21.93 25.18
C TYR A 593 -20.92 -21.45 23.78
N ASN A 594 -21.90 -21.20 22.91
CA ASN A 594 -21.66 -20.69 21.54
C ASN A 594 -21.52 -19.15 21.50
N THR A 595 -21.64 -18.47 22.63
CA THR A 595 -21.44 -17.03 22.71
C THR A 595 -20.05 -16.67 22.28
N ILE A 596 -19.94 -15.81 21.25
CA ILE A 596 -18.63 -15.31 20.73
C ILE A 596 -18.08 -14.30 21.73
N VAL A 597 -16.87 -14.56 22.22
CA VAL A 597 -16.12 -13.73 23.16
C VAL A 597 -14.77 -13.34 22.56
N GLY A 598 -14.04 -12.43 23.20
CA GLY A 598 -12.85 -11.84 22.60
C GLY A 598 -13.20 -10.65 21.69
N GLY A 599 -12.22 -9.96 21.14
CA GLY A 599 -12.45 -8.77 20.34
C GLY A 599 -13.18 -7.63 21.08
N LYS A 600 -13.87 -6.79 20.32
CA LYS A 600 -14.53 -5.57 20.84
C LYS A 600 -15.98 -5.78 21.31
N ASN A 601 -16.58 -6.93 21.02
CA ASN A 601 -18.04 -7.11 21.12
C ASN A 601 -18.56 -7.78 22.38
N ALA A 602 -17.76 -8.55 23.11
CA ALA A 602 -18.19 -9.21 24.35
C ALA A 602 -17.51 -8.58 25.56
N LYS A 603 -18.27 -7.85 26.34
CA LYS A 603 -17.82 -7.29 27.62
C LYS A 603 -17.93 -8.34 28.72
N LEU A 604 -16.96 -9.27 28.79
CA LEU A 604 -16.80 -10.13 29.97
C LEU A 604 -16.10 -9.35 31.09
N SER A 605 -16.55 -9.56 32.32
CA SER A 605 -15.81 -9.05 33.49
C SER A 605 -14.43 -9.74 33.61
N GLY A 606 -13.50 -9.10 34.30
CA GLY A 606 -12.17 -9.69 34.56
C GLY A 606 -12.27 -11.07 35.19
N GLY A 607 -13.16 -11.26 36.16
CA GLY A 607 -13.41 -12.54 36.81
C GLY A 607 -14.03 -13.61 35.93
N GLN A 608 -14.88 -13.23 34.96
CA GLN A 608 -15.41 -14.16 33.97
C GLN A 608 -14.31 -14.63 32.99
N LYS A 609 -13.47 -13.72 32.52
CA LYS A 609 -12.31 -14.07 31.67
C LYS A 609 -11.37 -15.03 32.41
N GLN A 610 -11.11 -14.73 33.68
CA GLN A 610 -10.22 -15.55 34.54
C GLN A 610 -10.77 -16.97 34.70
N ARG A 611 -12.08 -17.12 34.94
CA ARG A 611 -12.73 -18.45 35.09
C ARG A 611 -12.69 -19.24 33.77
N ILE A 612 -12.78 -18.58 32.59
CA ILE A 612 -12.58 -19.27 31.32
C ILE A 612 -11.11 -19.72 31.15
N ALA A 613 -10.13 -18.94 31.60
CA ALA A 613 -8.72 -19.35 31.59
C ALA A 613 -8.45 -20.53 32.55
N ILE A 614 -9.09 -20.54 33.73
CA ILE A 614 -9.04 -21.67 34.66
C ILE A 614 -9.68 -22.90 34.00
N ALA A 615 -10.80 -22.78 33.30
CA ALA A 615 -11.41 -23.87 32.54
C ALA A 615 -10.48 -24.45 31.47
N ARG A 616 -9.69 -23.60 30.76
CA ARG A 616 -8.63 -24.05 29.83
C ARG A 616 -7.60 -24.93 30.54
N ALA A 617 -7.13 -24.49 31.71
CA ALA A 617 -6.17 -25.25 32.52
C ALA A 617 -6.78 -26.55 33.09
N ALA A 618 -8.03 -26.52 33.51
CA ALA A 618 -8.76 -27.69 33.97
C ALA A 618 -8.95 -28.75 32.87
N LEU A 619 -9.29 -28.33 31.65
CA LEU A 619 -9.45 -29.23 30.50
C LEU A 619 -8.11 -29.91 30.14
N ARG A 620 -7.01 -29.14 30.22
CA ARG A 620 -5.65 -29.63 29.93
C ARG A 620 -5.19 -30.67 30.93
N ASN A 621 -5.55 -30.52 32.20
CA ASN A 621 -5.14 -31.38 33.34
C ASN A 621 -3.61 -31.65 33.37
N PRO A 622 -2.75 -30.62 33.41
CA PRO A 622 -1.31 -30.75 33.23
C PRO A 622 -0.63 -31.27 34.49
N PRO A 623 0.46 -32.08 34.40
CA PRO A 623 1.27 -32.48 35.54
C PRO A 623 2.01 -31.32 36.25
N VAL A 624 2.27 -30.23 35.55
CA VAL A 624 2.83 -28.99 36.09
C VAL A 624 1.87 -27.82 35.84
N LEU A 625 1.44 -27.15 36.91
CA LEU A 625 0.53 -26.01 36.85
C LEU A 625 1.20 -24.73 37.32
N ILE A 626 1.10 -23.65 36.57
CA ILE A 626 1.62 -22.33 36.92
C ILE A 626 0.46 -21.36 37.10
N LEU A 627 0.38 -20.72 38.28
CA LEU A 627 -0.62 -19.69 38.59
C LEU A 627 0.08 -18.36 38.80
N ASP A 628 -0.03 -17.44 37.80
CA ASP A 628 0.60 -16.13 37.83
C ASP A 628 -0.41 -15.02 38.18
N GLU A 629 -0.40 -14.58 39.46
CA GLU A 629 -1.21 -13.48 40.02
C GLU A 629 -2.72 -13.53 39.65
N ALA A 630 -3.29 -14.71 39.58
CA ALA A 630 -4.60 -14.98 38.99
C ALA A 630 -5.79 -14.24 39.65
N THR A 631 -5.61 -13.50 40.77
CA THR A 631 -6.67 -12.80 41.51
C THR A 631 -6.43 -11.30 41.71
N SER A 632 -5.36 -10.70 41.15
CA SER A 632 -4.85 -9.37 41.54
C SER A 632 -5.75 -8.18 41.15
N ALA A 633 -6.64 -8.32 40.16
CA ALA A 633 -7.42 -7.21 39.59
C ALA A 633 -8.95 -7.39 39.72
N LEU A 634 -9.41 -8.19 40.69
CA LEU A 634 -10.81 -8.58 40.82
C LEU A 634 -11.51 -7.91 42.02
N ASP A 635 -12.80 -7.63 41.86
CA ASP A 635 -13.68 -7.25 42.96
C ASP A 635 -13.90 -8.42 43.95
N THR A 636 -14.25 -8.13 45.17
CA THR A 636 -14.26 -9.10 46.27
C THR A 636 -15.15 -10.34 46.02
N GLU A 637 -16.26 -10.20 45.32
CA GLU A 637 -17.17 -11.32 45.02
C GLU A 637 -16.60 -12.21 43.90
N ASN A 638 -16.15 -11.65 42.80
CA ASN A 638 -15.51 -12.40 41.73
C ASN A 638 -14.19 -13.02 42.18
N GLU A 639 -13.45 -12.36 43.06
CA GLU A 639 -12.25 -12.90 43.66
C GLU A 639 -12.54 -14.21 44.44
N ARG A 640 -13.60 -14.23 45.27
CA ARG A 640 -13.97 -15.43 46.03
C ARG A 640 -14.32 -16.61 45.12
N LEU A 641 -15.02 -16.34 44.02
CA LEU A 641 -15.37 -17.37 43.04
C LEU A 641 -14.14 -17.89 42.27
N VAL A 642 -13.22 -16.99 41.86
CA VAL A 642 -11.97 -17.38 41.21
C VAL A 642 -11.07 -18.15 42.16
N GLN A 643 -10.96 -17.72 43.42
CA GLN A 643 -10.15 -18.42 44.41
C GLN A 643 -10.70 -19.85 44.68
N ALA A 644 -12.02 -20.01 44.81
CA ALA A 644 -12.63 -21.32 44.96
C ALA A 644 -12.40 -22.23 43.72
N ALA A 645 -12.35 -21.66 42.53
CA ALA A 645 -12.01 -22.42 41.32
C ALA A 645 -10.52 -22.82 41.28
N LEU A 646 -9.62 -21.92 41.71
CA LEU A 646 -8.19 -22.22 41.83
C LEU A 646 -7.93 -23.30 42.93
N ASP A 647 -8.58 -23.19 44.09
CA ASP A 647 -8.48 -24.17 45.17
C ASP A 647 -8.96 -25.56 44.72
N ALA A 648 -10.07 -25.62 43.94
CA ALA A 648 -10.54 -26.86 43.35
C ALA A 648 -9.57 -27.45 42.31
N LEU A 649 -8.85 -26.58 41.58
CA LEU A 649 -7.85 -27.03 40.62
C LEU A 649 -6.58 -27.56 41.29
N VAL A 650 -6.17 -26.97 42.42
CA VAL A 650 -4.94 -27.32 43.16
C VAL A 650 -5.16 -28.54 44.09
N SER A 651 -6.36 -28.73 44.62
CA SER A 651 -6.68 -29.78 45.64
C SER A 651 -6.61 -31.21 45.11
N ASP A 652 -6.39 -31.43 43.82
CA ASP A 652 -6.27 -32.76 43.22
C ASP A 652 -4.98 -33.52 43.63
N GLY A 653 -4.01 -32.86 44.26
CA GLY A 653 -2.82 -33.42 44.91
C GLY A 653 -1.86 -34.24 44.05
N SER A 654 -2.16 -34.41 42.77
CA SER A 654 -1.38 -35.24 41.83
C SER A 654 -0.40 -34.48 40.95
N ARG A 655 -0.38 -33.13 41.05
CA ARG A 655 0.40 -32.25 40.18
C ARG A 655 1.31 -31.29 40.93
N THR A 656 2.42 -30.92 40.32
CA THR A 656 3.29 -29.85 40.84
C THR A 656 2.67 -28.50 40.53
N THR A 657 2.47 -27.65 41.54
CA THR A 657 1.85 -26.33 41.36
C THR A 657 2.83 -25.22 41.77
N ILE A 658 3.10 -24.29 40.83
CA ILE A 658 3.90 -23.10 41.10
C ILE A 658 2.94 -21.91 41.21
N VAL A 659 2.92 -21.26 42.39
CA VAL A 659 2.04 -20.11 42.65
C VAL A 659 2.89 -18.85 42.76
N ILE A 660 2.72 -17.91 41.79
CA ILE A 660 3.27 -16.56 41.88
C ILE A 660 2.20 -15.70 42.53
N ALA A 661 2.37 -15.42 43.83
CA ALA A 661 1.33 -14.81 44.64
C ALA A 661 1.76 -13.46 45.24
N HIS A 662 0.81 -12.51 45.19
CA HIS A 662 0.87 -11.26 45.95
C HIS A 662 0.03 -11.30 47.22
N ARG A 663 -0.74 -12.40 47.48
CA ARG A 663 -1.61 -12.52 48.64
C ARG A 663 -1.13 -13.56 49.64
N LEU A 664 -1.11 -13.16 50.90
CA LEU A 664 -0.60 -13.94 52.00
C LEU A 664 -1.39 -15.23 52.23
N THR A 665 -2.69 -15.24 51.99
CA THR A 665 -3.57 -16.41 52.19
C THR A 665 -3.20 -17.57 51.26
N THR A 666 -2.84 -17.31 50.04
CA THR A 666 -2.45 -18.32 49.05
C THR A 666 -1.04 -18.87 49.33
N VAL A 667 -0.14 -18.00 49.82
CA VAL A 667 1.25 -18.37 50.15
C VAL A 667 1.36 -19.21 51.41
N ARG A 668 0.50 -18.98 52.39
CA ARG A 668 0.58 -19.63 53.71
C ARG A 668 0.39 -21.15 53.66
N ASN A 669 -0.43 -21.61 52.72
CA ASN A 669 -0.77 -23.02 52.60
C ASN A 669 0.14 -23.80 51.64
N ALA A 670 1.17 -23.17 51.09
CA ALA A 670 2.12 -23.80 50.18
C ALA A 670 3.07 -24.75 50.97
N ASP A 671 3.39 -25.90 50.40
CA ASP A 671 4.34 -26.86 50.92
C ASP A 671 5.76 -26.28 50.98
N LYS A 672 6.10 -25.46 50.02
CA LYS A 672 7.38 -24.73 49.93
C LYS A 672 7.16 -23.27 49.49
N ILE A 673 7.79 -22.36 50.22
CA ILE A 673 7.83 -20.94 49.90
C ILE A 673 9.27 -20.56 49.52
N VAL A 674 9.44 -19.88 48.39
CA VAL A 674 10.72 -19.42 47.89
C VAL A 674 10.69 -17.89 47.76
N VAL A 675 11.59 -17.23 48.46
CA VAL A 675 11.73 -15.78 48.47
C VAL A 675 12.81 -15.37 47.49
N LEU A 676 12.40 -14.67 46.42
CA LEU A 676 13.30 -14.10 45.41
C LEU A 676 13.64 -12.65 45.77
N GLY A 677 14.91 -12.29 45.67
CA GLY A 677 15.35 -10.92 45.94
C GLY A 677 16.72 -10.62 45.35
N LYS A 678 17.07 -9.37 45.35
CA LYS A 678 18.38 -8.91 44.88
C LYS A 678 19.36 -8.84 46.06
N PRO A 679 20.57 -9.40 45.93
CA PRO A 679 21.59 -9.27 46.96
C PRO A 679 21.87 -7.80 47.28
N GLY A 680 21.88 -7.45 48.59
CA GLY A 680 22.12 -6.09 49.03
C GLY A 680 21.12 -5.02 48.60
N ASN A 681 19.98 -5.39 47.98
CA ASN A 681 18.99 -4.50 47.31
C ASN A 681 19.60 -3.67 46.17
N ASP A 682 20.70 -4.09 45.56
CA ASP A 682 21.33 -3.41 44.43
C ASP A 682 20.52 -3.65 43.13
N PRO A 683 20.02 -2.58 42.50
CA PRO A 683 19.26 -2.70 41.26
C PRO A 683 20.06 -3.26 40.07
N SER A 684 21.39 -3.17 40.11
CA SER A 684 22.28 -3.63 39.01
C SER A 684 22.51 -5.15 39.03
N LEU A 685 22.27 -5.78 40.18
CA LEU A 685 22.42 -7.23 40.36
C LEU A 685 21.12 -7.95 39.95
N GLY A 686 21.27 -9.18 39.42
CA GLY A 686 20.15 -10.09 39.23
C GLY A 686 19.63 -10.67 40.52
N SER A 687 18.41 -11.19 40.51
CA SER A 687 17.81 -11.81 41.68
C SER A 687 18.36 -13.23 41.92
N GLU A 688 18.36 -13.61 43.20
CA GLU A 688 18.74 -14.93 43.67
C GLU A 688 17.69 -15.45 44.67
N VAL A 689 17.75 -16.72 45.02
CA VAL A 689 16.94 -17.30 46.12
C VAL A 689 17.52 -16.83 47.44
N MET A 690 16.75 -16.05 48.18
CA MET A 690 17.15 -15.48 49.45
C MET A 690 16.81 -16.35 50.65
N GLU A 691 15.62 -16.93 50.64
CA GLU A 691 15.08 -17.78 51.70
C GLU A 691 14.17 -18.85 51.06
N GLU A 692 14.17 -20.06 51.60
CA GLU A 692 13.24 -21.13 51.26
C GLU A 692 12.83 -21.95 52.47
N GLY A 693 11.57 -22.45 52.50
CA GLY A 693 11.04 -23.24 53.58
C GLY A 693 9.51 -23.13 53.65
N THR A 694 8.92 -23.71 54.66
CA THR A 694 7.49 -23.58 54.98
C THR A 694 7.18 -22.22 55.63
N HIS A 695 5.91 -21.84 55.68
CA HIS A 695 5.48 -20.59 56.33
C HIS A 695 5.99 -20.47 57.79
N ASP A 696 5.86 -21.55 58.58
CA ASP A 696 6.24 -21.54 59.98
C ASP A 696 7.76 -21.51 60.23
N GLU A 697 8.52 -22.15 59.35
CA GLU A 697 9.99 -22.09 59.33
C GLU A 697 10.50 -20.68 59.03
N LEU A 698 10.00 -20.06 57.92
CA LEU A 698 10.40 -18.71 57.50
C LEU A 698 9.97 -17.63 58.50
N MET A 699 8.86 -17.83 59.24
CA MET A 699 8.45 -16.91 60.29
C MET A 699 9.34 -16.99 61.53
N LYS A 700 10.04 -18.12 61.76
CA LYS A 700 10.98 -18.35 62.88
C LYS A 700 12.36 -17.71 62.61
N LEU A 701 12.72 -17.33 61.35
CA LEU A 701 14.02 -16.72 61.04
C LEU A 701 14.26 -15.35 61.70
N GLY A 702 13.29 -14.85 62.44
CA GLY A 702 13.43 -13.63 63.24
C GLY A 702 13.10 -12.32 62.48
N PRO A 703 13.35 -11.16 63.11
CA PRO A 703 12.94 -9.87 62.55
C PRO A 703 13.66 -9.51 61.24
N ASN A 704 14.82 -10.09 60.98
CA ASN A 704 15.64 -9.81 59.80
C ASN A 704 15.27 -10.69 58.58
N GLY A 705 14.32 -11.63 58.75
CA GLY A 705 13.84 -12.51 57.65
C GLY A 705 13.15 -11.71 56.58
N LYS A 706 13.55 -11.92 55.33
CA LYS A 706 12.96 -11.26 54.13
C LYS A 706 11.50 -11.61 53.96
N TYR A 707 11.13 -12.90 54.15
CA TYR A 707 9.75 -13.36 54.13
C TYR A 707 8.89 -12.65 55.19
N ARG A 708 9.37 -12.58 56.41
CA ARG A 708 8.66 -11.92 57.51
C ARG A 708 8.47 -10.42 57.26
N SER A 709 9.44 -9.76 56.66
CA SER A 709 9.33 -8.37 56.26
C SER A 709 8.23 -8.17 55.20
N LEU A 710 8.13 -9.04 54.19
CA LEU A 710 7.07 -9.01 53.18
C LEU A 710 5.68 -9.25 53.76
N VAL A 711 5.57 -10.17 54.73
CA VAL A 711 4.33 -10.47 55.47
C VAL A 711 3.91 -9.27 56.34
N GLY A 712 4.88 -8.61 57.01
CA GLY A 712 4.63 -7.40 57.81
C GLY A 712 4.07 -6.25 56.98
N LEU A 713 4.71 -5.94 55.89
CA LEU A 713 4.24 -4.91 54.92
C LEU A 713 2.85 -5.20 54.39
N SER A 714 2.51 -6.46 54.10
CA SER A 714 1.16 -6.88 53.64
C SER A 714 0.10 -6.69 54.73
N LYS A 715 0.39 -7.01 56.00
CA LYS A 715 -0.54 -6.80 57.11
C LYS A 715 -0.80 -5.32 57.39
N ASP A 716 0.24 -4.47 57.34
CA ASP A 716 0.10 -3.04 57.52
C ASP A 716 -0.73 -2.41 56.43
N TYR A 717 -0.61 -2.90 55.19
CA TYR A 717 -1.42 -2.41 54.05
C TYR A 717 -2.89 -2.84 54.19
N ASP A 718 -3.19 -4.07 54.66
CA ASP A 718 -4.55 -4.54 54.92
C ASP A 718 -5.20 -3.81 56.12
N ILE A 719 -4.45 -3.45 57.13
CA ILE A 719 -4.92 -2.64 58.26
C ILE A 719 -5.16 -1.18 57.83
N ALA A 720 -4.25 -0.58 57.02
CA ALA A 720 -4.41 0.76 56.52
C ALA A 720 -5.59 0.89 55.53
N SER A 721 -5.83 -0.11 54.67
CA SER A 721 -6.96 -0.15 53.76
C SER A 721 -8.32 -0.33 54.52
N LYS A 722 -8.35 -1.13 55.59
CA LYS A 722 -9.50 -1.29 56.46
C LYS A 722 -9.76 -0.07 57.34
N SER A 723 -8.71 0.63 57.81
CA SER A 723 -8.85 1.88 58.55
C SER A 723 -9.32 3.05 57.69
N SER A 724 -8.82 3.18 56.49
CA SER A 724 -9.28 4.19 55.55
C SER A 724 -10.74 3.97 55.08
N SER A 725 -11.18 2.72 54.91
CA SER A 725 -12.57 2.40 54.58
C SER A 725 -13.51 2.62 55.78
N SER A 726 -13.06 2.45 57.02
CA SER A 726 -13.82 2.73 58.23
C SER A 726 -13.88 4.22 58.54
N THR A 727 -12.86 5.00 58.21
CA THR A 727 -12.82 6.46 58.40
C THR A 727 -13.67 7.17 57.38
N MET A 728 -13.73 6.68 56.10
CA MET A 728 -14.68 7.19 55.10
C MET A 728 -16.16 6.89 55.45
N LYS A 729 -16.49 5.76 56.14
CA LYS A 729 -17.84 5.48 56.57
C LYS A 729 -18.30 6.31 57.78
N LYS A 730 -17.38 6.94 58.53
CA LYS A 730 -17.75 7.77 59.68
C LYS A 730 -17.77 9.26 59.42
N SER A 731 -17.20 9.75 58.28
CA SER A 731 -17.18 11.17 57.93
C SER A 731 -18.28 11.56 56.90
N SER A 732 -19.00 10.59 56.32
CA SER A 732 -20.05 10.92 55.32
C SER A 732 -21.46 10.96 55.87
N SER A 733 -21.68 10.97 57.19
CA SER A 733 -23.03 10.93 57.77
C SER A 733 -23.47 12.21 58.48
N LYS A 734 -22.90 13.39 58.29
CA LYS A 734 -23.43 14.65 58.74
C LYS A 734 -22.74 15.85 58.15
N ALA A 735 -22.92 16.13 56.86
CA ALA A 735 -22.90 17.52 56.33
C ALA A 735 -23.18 17.47 54.81
N SER A 736 -24.15 18.25 54.39
CA SER A 736 -24.47 18.66 53.03
C SER A 736 -25.20 17.67 52.13
N PHE A 737 -26.43 17.39 52.40
CA PHE A 737 -27.46 17.06 51.42
C PHE A 737 -28.72 17.93 51.55
N ALA A 738 -28.55 19.18 51.94
CA ALA A 738 -29.67 20.09 52.13
C ALA A 738 -29.61 21.36 51.24
N SER A 739 -28.69 21.41 50.25
CA SER A 739 -28.62 22.64 49.41
C SER A 739 -28.58 22.42 47.89
N LEU A 740 -28.89 21.21 47.40
CA LEU A 740 -28.98 20.92 45.96
C LEU A 740 -30.29 20.29 45.50
N ALA A 741 -31.32 20.29 46.40
CA ALA A 741 -32.66 19.79 46.09
C ALA A 741 -33.74 20.90 45.88
N SER A 742 -33.32 22.15 45.65
CA SER A 742 -34.25 23.27 45.47
C SER A 742 -34.11 24.03 44.16
N ALA A 743 -33.46 23.46 43.13
CA ALA A 743 -33.30 24.12 41.85
C ALA A 743 -33.83 23.36 40.59
N GLU A 744 -34.55 22.25 40.80
CA GLU A 744 -35.08 21.48 39.66
C GLU A 744 -36.54 21.05 39.79
N ASN A 745 -37.40 21.91 40.35
CA ASN A 745 -38.84 21.74 40.34
C ASN A 745 -39.58 23.08 40.00
N THR A 746 -39.42 23.52 38.78
CA THR A 746 -40.35 24.43 38.15
C THR A 746 -40.34 24.21 36.65
N LEU A 747 -41.50 23.85 36.14
CA LEU A 747 -41.91 23.66 34.74
C LEU A 747 -42.09 22.19 34.32
N ILE A 748 -43.27 21.67 34.57
CA ILE A 748 -44.25 21.20 33.59
C ILE A 748 -45.51 20.83 34.33
N ASP A 749 -46.47 21.77 34.31
CA ASP A 749 -47.84 21.56 34.63
C ASP A 749 -48.60 21.10 33.39
N GLY A 750 -49.48 20.15 33.53
CA GLY A 750 -50.71 20.18 32.77
C GLY A 750 -51.09 19.03 31.88
N LYS A 751 -51.81 18.18 32.38
CA LYS A 751 -53.13 17.64 31.98
C LYS A 751 -53.20 16.09 31.99
N GLY A 752 -53.94 15.68 32.95
CA GLY A 752 -54.41 14.34 33.08
C GLY A 752 -55.43 13.89 32.04
N PHE A 753 -55.56 12.62 31.86
CA PHE A 753 -56.80 11.95 31.49
C PHE A 753 -56.86 10.57 32.16
N SER A 754 -57.88 10.39 32.91
CA SER A 754 -58.33 9.19 33.60
C SER A 754 -58.97 8.21 32.65
N GLY A 755 -58.86 6.90 32.95
CA GLY A 755 -59.79 5.89 32.42
C GLY A 755 -59.16 4.51 32.41
N GLY A 756 -59.33 3.74 33.34
CA GLY A 756 -60.06 2.57 33.75
C GLY A 756 -59.98 1.36 32.85
N GLY A 757 -59.75 0.19 33.49
CA GLY A 757 -60.26 -1.07 32.98
C GLY A 757 -59.31 -2.18 32.64
N GLY A 758 -59.13 -3.07 33.57
CA GLY A 758 -59.03 -4.51 33.60
C GLY A 758 -58.67 -5.33 32.36
N GLY A 759 -57.79 -6.31 32.53
CA GLY A 759 -57.95 -7.56 31.77
C GLY A 759 -56.73 -8.14 31.12
N LYS A 760 -56.23 -9.21 31.73
CA LYS A 760 -55.64 -10.41 31.11
C LYS A 760 -54.33 -10.37 30.37
N SER A 761 -53.44 -11.15 30.96
CA SER A 761 -52.35 -11.91 30.35
C SER A 761 -52.56 -12.27 28.89
N ASP A 762 -51.63 -11.85 28.04
CA ASP A 762 -51.13 -12.52 26.83
C ASP A 762 -50.25 -11.51 26.08
N SER A 763 -48.93 -11.61 26.19
CA SER A 763 -48.01 -10.93 25.28
C SER A 763 -46.54 -11.18 25.59
N TYR A 764 -46.09 -12.37 25.42
CA TYR A 764 -44.66 -12.65 25.22
C TYR A 764 -44.27 -12.82 23.73
N ALA A 765 -45.21 -12.67 22.80
CA ALA A 765 -44.99 -12.84 21.37
C ALA A 765 -44.63 -11.55 20.58
N ASN A 766 -44.81 -10.35 21.15
CA ASN A 766 -44.64 -9.09 20.41
C ASN A 766 -43.34 -8.31 20.66
N LEU A 767 -42.47 -8.79 21.55
CA LEU A 767 -41.18 -8.13 21.78
C LEU A 767 -40.12 -8.49 20.71
N SER A 768 -40.28 -9.63 20.00
CA SER A 768 -39.34 -10.00 18.91
C SER A 768 -39.64 -9.28 17.58
N GLU A 769 -40.86 -8.82 17.36
CA GLU A 769 -41.21 -8.03 16.15
C GLU A 769 -40.85 -6.54 16.31
N LEU A 770 -41.01 -5.96 17.51
CA LEU A 770 -40.59 -4.59 17.79
C LEU A 770 -39.07 -4.41 17.71
N SER A 771 -38.29 -5.41 18.10
CA SER A 771 -36.83 -5.38 17.97
C SER A 771 -36.36 -5.49 16.52
N LYS A 772 -37.11 -6.17 15.64
CA LYS A 772 -36.82 -6.27 14.20
C LYS A 772 -37.19 -5.00 13.44
N ASP A 773 -38.21 -4.30 13.87
CA ASP A 773 -38.61 -3.01 13.26
C ASP A 773 -37.69 -1.86 13.71
N ASP A 774 -37.23 -1.85 14.94
CA ASP A 774 -36.24 -0.87 15.41
C ASP A 774 -34.82 -1.12 14.80
N SER A 775 -34.46 -2.38 14.55
CA SER A 775 -33.22 -2.68 13.84
C SER A 775 -33.34 -2.32 12.36
N LYS A 776 -34.50 -2.49 11.72
CA LYS A 776 -34.76 -2.03 10.34
C LYS A 776 -34.87 -0.51 10.25
N ARG A 777 -35.43 0.16 11.25
CA ARG A 777 -35.46 1.64 11.34
C ARG A 777 -34.10 2.24 11.63
N LYS A 778 -33.25 1.60 12.47
CA LYS A 778 -31.86 1.99 12.69
C LYS A 778 -31.02 1.75 11.44
N LYS A 779 -31.19 0.62 10.72
CA LYS A 779 -30.51 0.36 9.44
C LYS A 779 -30.95 1.33 8.34
N LYS A 780 -32.24 1.72 8.29
CA LYS A 780 -32.76 2.72 7.34
C LYS A 780 -32.35 4.17 7.68
N LYS A 781 -32.02 4.49 8.95
CA LYS A 781 -31.45 5.78 9.34
C LYS A 781 -29.94 5.85 9.15
N SER A 782 -29.19 4.73 9.17
CA SER A 782 -27.75 4.69 8.90
C SER A 782 -27.43 4.75 7.40
N ASP A 783 -28.40 4.42 6.53
CA ASP A 783 -28.23 4.43 5.07
C ASP A 783 -28.65 5.78 4.41
N GLN A 784 -28.99 6.80 5.18
CA GLN A 784 -29.03 8.17 4.66
C GLN A 784 -27.58 8.60 4.39
N ARG A 785 -27.07 8.30 3.18
CA ARG A 785 -25.82 8.87 2.65
C ARG A 785 -25.90 10.38 2.83
N TYR A 786 -25.02 10.90 3.67
CA TYR A 786 -24.88 12.34 3.84
C TYR A 786 -24.35 12.93 2.54
N GLU A 787 -25.22 13.49 1.71
CA GLU A 787 -24.83 14.14 0.46
C GLU A 787 -24.13 15.46 0.77
N VAL A 788 -22.85 15.48 0.55
CA VAL A 788 -22.04 16.70 0.67
C VAL A 788 -22.25 17.56 -0.57
N LYS A 789 -22.85 18.73 -0.41
CA LYS A 789 -22.94 19.72 -1.48
C LYS A 789 -21.52 20.15 -1.90
N THR A 790 -21.19 20.02 -3.18
CA THR A 790 -19.88 20.42 -3.73
C THR A 790 -19.54 21.88 -3.43
N SER A 791 -20.55 22.77 -3.33
CA SER A 791 -20.36 24.16 -2.93
C SER A 791 -19.73 24.34 -1.55
N ARG A 792 -19.92 23.38 -0.63
CA ARG A 792 -19.29 23.40 0.70
C ARG A 792 -17.79 23.14 0.60
N ILE A 793 -17.36 22.24 -0.28
CA ILE A 793 -15.92 21.97 -0.52
C ILE A 793 -15.24 23.21 -1.07
N TRP A 794 -15.87 23.87 -2.06
CA TRP A 794 -15.36 25.10 -2.65
C TRP A 794 -15.29 26.27 -1.66
N SER A 795 -16.17 26.29 -0.64
CA SER A 795 -16.11 27.34 0.39
C SER A 795 -14.81 27.34 1.20
N TYR A 796 -14.13 26.20 1.29
CA TYR A 796 -12.80 26.10 1.94
C TYR A 796 -11.67 26.62 1.09
N SER A 797 -11.86 26.83 -0.23
CA SER A 797 -10.87 27.32 -1.18
C SER A 797 -11.12 28.76 -1.63
N LYS A 798 -11.95 29.54 -0.93
CA LYS A 798 -12.31 30.92 -1.33
C LYS A 798 -11.08 31.82 -1.55
N ASN A 799 -10.07 31.70 -0.73
CA ASN A 799 -8.87 32.55 -0.81
C ASN A 799 -8.00 32.20 -2.04
N GLU A 800 -8.17 31.04 -2.62
CA GLU A 800 -7.43 30.56 -3.80
C GLU A 800 -8.17 30.77 -5.12
N TYR A 801 -9.37 31.36 -5.15
CA TYR A 801 -10.13 31.61 -6.38
C TYR A 801 -9.34 32.33 -7.48
N PRO A 802 -8.54 33.39 -7.20
CA PRO A 802 -7.74 34.02 -8.24
C PRO A 802 -6.71 33.03 -8.84
N LEU A 803 -6.09 32.18 -8.01
CA LEU A 803 -5.14 31.17 -8.44
C LEU A 803 -5.82 30.07 -9.26
N VAL A 804 -7.03 29.64 -8.85
CA VAL A 804 -7.84 28.67 -9.58
C VAL A 804 -8.22 29.21 -10.97
N ILE A 805 -8.69 30.45 -11.07
CA ILE A 805 -9.06 31.09 -12.35
C ILE A 805 -7.84 31.17 -13.26
N PHE A 806 -6.69 31.60 -12.76
CA PHE A 806 -5.45 31.62 -13.50
C PHE A 806 -5.09 30.21 -13.99
N GLY A 807 -5.17 29.20 -13.10
CA GLY A 807 -4.95 27.79 -13.44
C GLY A 807 -5.89 27.28 -14.54
N CYS A 808 -7.17 27.69 -14.52
CA CYS A 808 -8.16 27.34 -15.56
C CYS A 808 -7.78 27.94 -16.93
N VAL A 809 -7.35 29.18 -16.97
CA VAL A 809 -6.89 29.81 -18.22
C VAL A 809 -5.69 29.05 -18.79
N VAL A 810 -4.70 28.76 -17.95
CA VAL A 810 -3.52 27.99 -18.37
C VAL A 810 -3.89 26.57 -18.81
N ALA A 811 -4.88 25.93 -18.14
CA ALA A 811 -5.37 24.60 -18.50
C ALA A 811 -6.06 24.59 -19.89
N ILE A 812 -6.82 25.62 -20.22
CA ILE A 812 -7.40 25.78 -21.58
C ILE A 812 -6.29 25.92 -22.61
N ILE A 813 -5.29 26.77 -22.35
CA ILE A 813 -4.14 26.95 -23.26
C ILE A 813 -3.41 25.61 -23.44
N ASN A 814 -3.14 24.90 -22.34
CA ASN A 814 -2.50 23.58 -22.40
C ASN A 814 -3.35 22.53 -23.16
N GLY A 815 -4.68 22.63 -23.06
CA GLY A 815 -5.60 21.79 -23.85
C GLY A 815 -5.50 22.04 -25.35
N CYS A 816 -5.30 23.29 -25.78
CA CYS A 816 -5.15 23.65 -27.18
C CYS A 816 -3.84 23.19 -27.81
N ILE A 817 -2.83 22.81 -27.01
CA ILE A 817 -1.51 22.41 -27.50
C ILE A 817 -1.58 21.16 -28.39
N MET A 818 -2.27 20.10 -27.97
CA MET A 818 -2.36 18.87 -28.77
C MET A 818 -3.04 19.07 -30.13
N PRO A 819 -4.17 19.77 -30.27
CA PRO A 819 -4.73 20.12 -31.58
C PRO A 819 -3.81 21.02 -32.40
N ALA A 820 -3.06 21.95 -31.77
CA ALA A 820 -2.08 22.77 -32.47
C ALA A 820 -0.91 21.94 -33.04
N VAL A 821 -0.40 20.97 -32.24
CA VAL A 821 0.58 19.98 -32.72
C VAL A 821 0.03 19.20 -33.91
N ALA A 822 -1.22 18.73 -33.84
CA ALA A 822 -1.85 17.98 -34.90
C ALA A 822 -1.97 18.82 -36.20
N PHE A 823 -2.29 20.12 -36.08
CA PHE A 823 -2.34 21.04 -37.22
C PHE A 823 -0.96 21.22 -37.87
N VAL A 824 0.08 21.53 -37.07
CA VAL A 824 1.45 21.71 -37.62
C VAL A 824 1.95 20.40 -38.24
N PHE A 825 1.62 19.26 -37.59
CA PHE A 825 1.96 17.94 -38.10
C PHE A 825 1.28 17.65 -39.46
N ALA A 826 0.00 18.00 -39.59
CA ALA A 826 -0.74 17.84 -40.85
C ALA A 826 -0.12 18.69 -41.98
N GLU A 827 0.30 19.92 -41.71
CA GLU A 827 1.01 20.78 -42.66
C GLU A 827 2.37 20.20 -43.10
N ILE A 828 3.13 19.61 -42.13
CA ILE A 828 4.38 18.92 -42.45
C ILE A 828 4.12 17.67 -43.30
N MET A 829 3.04 16.93 -42.98
CA MET A 829 2.62 15.78 -43.81
C MET A 829 2.27 16.21 -45.23
N ALA A 830 1.61 17.35 -45.39
CA ALA A 830 1.25 17.87 -46.73
C ALA A 830 2.49 18.21 -47.54
N LEU A 831 3.60 18.63 -46.94
CA LEU A 831 4.87 18.90 -47.65
C LEU A 831 5.46 17.66 -48.30
N PHE A 832 5.28 16.46 -47.75
CA PHE A 832 5.78 15.21 -48.33
C PHE A 832 5.10 14.85 -49.66
N PHE A 833 3.98 15.51 -49.99
CA PHE A 833 3.28 15.38 -51.27
C PHE A 833 3.59 16.52 -52.24
N ASN A 834 4.50 17.45 -51.86
CA ASN A 834 4.94 18.50 -52.70
C ASN A 834 6.19 18.08 -53.49
N PHE A 835 6.27 18.48 -54.76
CA PHE A 835 7.39 18.16 -55.67
C PHE A 835 8.40 19.30 -55.80
N ASP A 836 8.12 20.48 -55.26
CA ASP A 836 9.03 21.62 -55.22
C ASP A 836 9.95 21.51 -54.02
N THR A 837 11.19 21.10 -54.26
CA THR A 837 12.18 20.83 -53.19
C THR A 837 12.61 22.11 -52.48
N ASP A 838 12.66 23.25 -53.12
CA ASP A 838 13.04 24.54 -52.51
C ASP A 838 11.89 25.01 -51.59
N TYR A 839 10.64 24.94 -52.05
CA TYR A 839 9.48 25.22 -51.20
C TYR A 839 9.43 24.28 -50.00
N MET A 840 9.73 23.00 -50.21
CA MET A 840 9.77 22.02 -49.10
C MET A 840 10.78 22.41 -48.02
N ARG A 841 12.00 22.82 -48.44
CA ARG A 841 13.06 23.22 -47.49
C ARG A 841 12.66 24.48 -46.72
N GLU A 842 12.25 25.55 -47.39
CA GLU A 842 11.87 26.82 -46.76
C GLU A 842 10.68 26.63 -45.81
N ARG A 843 9.63 25.94 -46.27
CA ARG A 843 8.41 25.74 -45.45
C ARG A 843 8.64 24.82 -44.28
N SER A 844 9.52 23.80 -44.42
CA SER A 844 9.86 22.89 -43.31
C SER A 844 10.61 23.60 -42.19
N GLU A 845 11.44 24.58 -42.49
CA GLU A 845 12.12 25.38 -41.43
C GLU A 845 11.12 26.21 -40.61
N ILE A 846 10.14 26.84 -41.28
CA ILE A 846 9.11 27.64 -40.63
C ILE A 846 8.24 26.74 -39.74
N LEU A 847 7.83 25.55 -40.22
CA LEU A 847 7.00 24.62 -39.49
C LEU A 847 7.79 23.97 -38.34
N ALA A 848 9.06 23.69 -38.52
CA ALA A 848 9.95 23.22 -37.45
C ALA A 848 10.08 24.26 -36.32
N LEU A 849 10.24 25.52 -36.65
CA LEU A 849 10.29 26.62 -35.67
C LEU A 849 8.94 26.79 -34.95
N ALA A 850 7.83 26.66 -35.68
CA ALA A 850 6.49 26.64 -35.06
C ALA A 850 6.34 25.48 -34.06
N MET A 851 6.77 24.25 -34.42
CA MET A 851 6.74 23.09 -33.55
C MET A 851 7.64 23.26 -32.33
N PHE A 852 8.81 23.90 -32.49
CA PHE A 852 9.68 24.27 -31.37
C PHE A 852 8.98 25.26 -30.43
N GLY A 853 8.29 26.27 -30.98
CA GLY A 853 7.47 27.19 -30.17
C GLY A 853 6.38 26.47 -29.38
N VAL A 854 5.72 25.50 -29.99
CA VAL A 854 4.72 24.63 -29.32
C VAL A 854 5.37 23.78 -28.24
N ALA A 855 6.58 23.25 -28.43
CA ALA A 855 7.32 22.49 -27.44
C ALA A 855 7.61 23.33 -26.17
N VAL A 856 8.04 24.56 -26.33
CA VAL A 856 8.28 25.52 -25.25
C VAL A 856 6.96 25.86 -24.53
N ALA A 857 5.91 26.12 -25.28
CA ALA A 857 4.58 26.40 -24.75
C ALA A 857 4.05 25.21 -23.94
N ALA A 858 4.24 23.99 -24.41
CA ALA A 858 3.83 22.77 -23.72
C ALA A 858 4.57 22.59 -22.37
N LEU A 859 5.89 22.81 -22.36
CA LEU A 859 6.69 22.74 -21.14
C LEU A 859 6.19 23.74 -20.10
N LEU A 860 6.00 25.00 -20.52
CA LEU A 860 5.58 26.08 -19.62
C LEU A 860 4.13 25.88 -19.15
N ALA A 861 3.20 25.63 -20.07
CA ALA A 861 1.78 25.48 -19.74
C ALA A 861 1.53 24.27 -18.82
N SER A 862 2.13 23.11 -19.12
CA SER A 862 1.99 21.92 -18.29
C SER A 862 2.63 22.11 -16.92
N GLY A 863 3.81 22.74 -16.85
CA GLY A 863 4.49 23.05 -15.60
C GLY A 863 3.69 24.02 -14.72
N VAL A 864 3.19 25.10 -15.28
CA VAL A 864 2.40 26.10 -14.55
C VAL A 864 1.06 25.52 -14.13
N GLN A 865 0.33 24.82 -15.03
CA GLN A 865 -0.94 24.19 -14.69
C GLN A 865 -0.79 23.20 -13.54
N GLY A 866 0.16 22.27 -13.65
CA GLY A 866 0.39 21.24 -12.62
C GLY A 866 0.81 21.85 -11.28
N GLY A 867 1.66 22.89 -11.30
CA GLY A 867 2.10 23.61 -10.11
C GLY A 867 0.95 24.34 -9.41
N VAL A 868 0.17 25.11 -10.16
CA VAL A 868 -0.95 25.90 -9.64
C VAL A 868 -2.02 25.01 -8.99
N PHE A 869 -2.53 24.03 -9.74
CA PHE A 869 -3.56 23.13 -9.22
C PHE A 869 -3.05 22.23 -8.10
N GLY A 870 -1.77 21.87 -8.14
CA GLY A 870 -1.17 21.13 -7.05
C GLY A 870 -1.11 21.92 -5.74
N ILE A 871 -0.71 23.20 -5.77
CA ILE A 871 -0.72 24.09 -4.60
C ILE A 871 -2.14 24.30 -4.07
N VAL A 872 -3.12 24.54 -4.93
CA VAL A 872 -4.52 24.70 -4.52
C VAL A 872 -4.99 23.44 -3.79
N GLY A 873 -4.69 22.27 -4.32
CA GLY A 873 -5.03 20.99 -3.69
C GLY A 873 -4.35 20.76 -2.34
N GLU A 874 -3.05 21.10 -2.20
CA GLU A 874 -2.32 20.97 -0.93
C GLU A 874 -2.86 21.92 0.15
N ARG A 875 -3.12 23.19 -0.18
CA ARG A 875 -3.73 24.15 0.75
C ARG A 875 -5.10 23.73 1.22
N LEU A 876 -5.92 23.20 0.32
CA LEU A 876 -7.22 22.65 0.70
C LEU A 876 -7.08 21.47 1.66
N THR A 877 -6.15 20.54 1.37
CA THR A 877 -5.89 19.37 2.21
C THR A 877 -5.46 19.77 3.62
N THR A 878 -4.53 20.71 3.74
CA THR A 878 -4.05 21.23 5.01
C THR A 878 -5.19 21.83 5.83
N ARG A 879 -6.06 22.63 5.21
CA ARG A 879 -7.24 23.21 5.88
C ARG A 879 -8.25 22.15 6.31
N LEU A 880 -8.55 21.19 5.44
CA LEU A 880 -9.47 20.09 5.77
C LEU A 880 -8.94 19.24 6.93
N ARG A 881 -7.65 18.92 6.94
CA ARG A 881 -7.02 18.19 8.04
C ARG A 881 -7.10 18.95 9.35
N SER A 882 -6.76 20.25 9.36
CA SER A 882 -6.87 21.11 10.54
C SER A 882 -8.31 21.18 11.06
N HIS A 883 -9.28 21.42 10.16
CA HIS A 883 -10.69 21.49 10.55
C HIS A 883 -11.24 20.15 11.05
N ALA A 884 -10.89 19.04 10.39
CA ALA A 884 -11.32 17.71 10.81
C ALA A 884 -10.73 17.33 12.17
N PHE A 885 -9.44 17.56 12.41
CA PHE A 885 -8.81 17.27 13.69
C PHE A 885 -9.42 18.11 14.83
N ARG A 886 -9.64 19.40 14.60
CA ARG A 886 -10.34 20.27 15.59
C ARG A 886 -11.76 19.81 15.84
N ALA A 887 -12.48 19.32 14.83
CA ALA A 887 -13.83 18.78 14.99
C ALA A 887 -13.82 17.48 15.79
N MET A 888 -12.83 16.60 15.58
CA MET A 888 -12.65 15.38 16.36
C MET A 888 -12.35 15.68 17.83
N LEU A 889 -11.46 16.62 18.13
CA LEU A 889 -11.14 17.00 19.51
C LEU A 889 -12.32 17.63 20.28
N ARG A 890 -13.38 18.08 19.60
CA ARG A 890 -14.60 18.64 20.22
C ARG A 890 -15.68 17.61 20.51
N GLN A 891 -15.49 16.36 20.06
CA GLN A 891 -16.47 15.30 20.29
C GLN A 891 -16.47 14.87 21.75
N ASP A 892 -17.62 14.35 22.18
CA ASP A 892 -17.81 13.77 23.51
C ASP A 892 -17.13 12.39 23.62
N ILE A 893 -16.92 11.91 24.84
CA ILE A 893 -16.26 10.62 25.07
C ILE A 893 -17.04 9.43 24.47
N PRO A 894 -18.38 9.36 24.54
CA PRO A 894 -19.15 8.29 23.89
C PRO A 894 -18.92 8.16 22.39
N PHE A 895 -18.59 9.25 21.69
CA PHE A 895 -18.19 9.19 20.27
C PHE A 895 -16.97 8.29 20.05
N PHE A 896 -15.96 8.37 20.91
CA PHE A 896 -14.73 7.58 20.82
C PHE A 896 -14.89 6.14 21.32
N ASP A 897 -15.90 5.89 22.15
CA ASP A 897 -16.23 4.53 22.62
C ASP A 897 -16.92 3.68 21.54
N ASN A 898 -17.42 4.30 20.47
CA ASN A 898 -17.96 3.60 19.31
C ASN A 898 -16.84 2.94 18.50
N SER A 899 -17.00 1.66 18.16
CA SER A 899 -16.01 0.90 17.39
C SER A 899 -15.70 1.48 15.99
N GLU A 900 -16.70 2.14 15.37
CA GLU A 900 -16.53 2.81 14.07
C GLU A 900 -15.60 4.03 14.14
N ASN A 901 -15.49 4.67 15.31
CA ASN A 901 -14.67 5.84 15.58
C ASN A 901 -13.35 5.48 16.30
N SER A 902 -12.82 4.28 16.06
CA SER A 902 -11.53 3.89 16.62
C SER A 902 -10.42 4.86 16.18
N VAL A 903 -9.39 5.03 17.01
CA VAL A 903 -8.25 5.91 16.73
C VAL A 903 -7.68 5.66 15.33
N GLY A 904 -7.55 4.38 14.93
CA GLY A 904 -7.10 4.00 13.59
C GLY A 904 -8.04 4.49 12.48
N ALA A 905 -9.37 4.37 12.65
CA ALA A 905 -10.34 4.86 11.67
C ALA A 905 -10.30 6.40 11.56
N LEU A 906 -10.20 7.11 12.68
CA LEU A 906 -10.13 8.57 12.69
C LEU A 906 -8.84 9.11 12.09
N THR A 907 -7.69 8.47 12.38
CA THR A 907 -6.41 8.84 11.76
C THR A 907 -6.38 8.51 10.27
N GLN A 908 -7.03 7.44 9.83
CA GLN A 908 -7.22 7.13 8.40
C GLN A 908 -8.04 8.21 7.69
N ILE A 909 -9.10 8.74 8.31
CA ILE A 909 -9.89 9.87 7.76
C ILE A 909 -8.98 11.09 7.58
N LEU A 910 -8.13 11.41 8.58
CA LEU A 910 -7.22 12.56 8.50
C LEU A 910 -6.15 12.39 7.41
N SER A 911 -5.59 11.21 7.24
CA SER A 911 -4.47 10.97 6.34
C SER A 911 -4.91 10.61 4.91
N VAL A 912 -5.84 9.67 4.75
CA VAL A 912 -6.21 9.09 3.45
C VAL A 912 -7.41 9.82 2.84
N GLU A 913 -8.52 9.96 3.58
CA GLU A 913 -9.76 10.49 2.98
C GLU A 913 -9.63 11.97 2.62
N THR A 914 -8.93 12.77 3.42
CA THR A 914 -8.63 14.16 3.08
C THR A 914 -7.78 14.30 1.82
N SER A 915 -6.89 13.34 1.57
CA SER A 915 -6.05 13.31 0.37
C SER A 915 -6.85 12.99 -0.90
N LYS A 916 -7.93 12.22 -0.81
CA LYS A 916 -8.85 11.98 -1.95
C LYS A 916 -9.55 13.27 -2.39
N VAL A 917 -9.94 14.13 -1.45
CA VAL A 917 -10.55 15.43 -1.76
C VAL A 917 -9.56 16.37 -2.47
N ARG A 918 -8.25 16.27 -2.17
CA ARG A 918 -7.18 17.00 -2.87
C ARG A 918 -7.25 16.81 -4.38
N ASN A 919 -7.40 15.56 -4.82
CA ASN A 919 -7.40 15.25 -6.25
C ASN A 919 -8.60 15.87 -6.96
N MET A 920 -9.76 15.94 -6.32
CA MET A 920 -10.99 16.50 -6.90
C MET A 920 -10.86 17.98 -7.27
N THR A 921 -10.28 18.82 -6.41
CA THR A 921 -10.14 20.28 -6.63
C THR A 921 -8.79 20.68 -7.22
N GLY A 922 -7.83 19.76 -7.24
CA GLY A 922 -6.49 19.95 -7.78
C GLY A 922 -6.36 19.45 -9.21
N GLN A 923 -5.58 18.39 -9.39
CA GLN A 923 -5.21 17.86 -10.71
C GLN A 923 -6.40 17.45 -11.58
N SER A 924 -7.43 16.82 -10.98
CA SER A 924 -8.61 16.38 -11.74
C SER A 924 -9.41 17.55 -12.33
N LEU A 925 -9.53 18.67 -11.59
CA LEU A 925 -10.16 19.88 -12.11
C LEU A 925 -9.35 20.44 -13.28
N GLY A 926 -8.01 20.55 -13.11
CA GLY A 926 -7.12 21.03 -14.17
C GLY A 926 -7.21 20.17 -15.42
N GLY A 927 -7.20 18.83 -15.27
CA GLY A 927 -7.37 17.88 -16.37
C GLY A 927 -8.73 18.00 -17.05
N PHE A 928 -9.82 18.16 -16.30
CA PHE A 928 -11.16 18.34 -16.84
C PHE A 928 -11.28 19.61 -17.72
N ILE A 929 -10.75 20.74 -17.23
CA ILE A 929 -10.75 22.01 -17.96
C ILE A 929 -9.83 21.93 -19.21
N GLN A 930 -8.69 21.27 -19.06
CA GLN A 930 -7.78 20.99 -20.20
C GLN A 930 -8.49 20.17 -21.28
N THR A 931 -9.25 19.14 -20.88
CA THR A 931 -10.04 18.32 -21.84
C THR A 931 -11.10 19.13 -22.56
N ILE A 932 -11.78 20.04 -21.85
CA ILE A 932 -12.74 20.98 -22.51
C ILE A 932 -12.03 21.85 -23.54
N GLY A 933 -10.85 22.39 -23.20
CA GLY A 933 -10.03 23.18 -24.15
C GLY A 933 -9.61 22.38 -25.38
N ALA A 934 -9.12 21.15 -25.15
CA ALA A 934 -8.69 20.24 -26.22
C ALA A 934 -9.85 19.84 -27.14
N LEU A 935 -11.01 19.45 -26.56
CA LEU A 935 -12.18 19.09 -27.35
C LEU A 935 -12.76 20.28 -28.10
N GLY A 936 -12.87 21.45 -27.45
CA GLY A 936 -13.43 22.64 -28.08
C GLY A 936 -12.60 23.10 -29.28
N PHE A 937 -11.29 23.25 -29.10
CA PHE A 937 -10.37 23.68 -30.17
C PHE A 937 -10.19 22.58 -31.24
N GLY A 938 -10.02 21.31 -30.81
CA GLY A 938 -9.85 20.18 -31.74
C GLY A 938 -11.09 19.94 -32.61
N LEU A 939 -12.29 19.99 -32.02
CA LEU A 939 -13.53 19.85 -32.76
C LEU A 939 -13.74 21.06 -33.71
N GLY A 940 -13.40 22.26 -33.24
CA GLY A 940 -13.43 23.46 -34.10
C GLY A 940 -12.56 23.30 -35.33
N LEU A 941 -11.33 22.84 -35.18
CA LEU A 941 -10.41 22.55 -36.31
C LEU A 941 -10.94 21.44 -37.22
N ALA A 942 -11.41 20.33 -36.65
CA ALA A 942 -11.93 19.21 -37.43
C ALA A 942 -13.16 19.58 -38.24
N LEU A 943 -14.11 20.34 -37.69
CA LEU A 943 -15.30 20.79 -38.41
C LEU A 943 -15.00 21.86 -39.44
N SER A 944 -14.02 22.74 -39.24
CA SER A 944 -13.60 23.74 -40.21
C SER A 944 -12.87 23.11 -41.40
N SER A 945 -12.08 22.05 -41.16
CA SER A 945 -11.36 21.35 -42.25
C SER A 945 -12.27 20.40 -43.02
N SER A 946 -13.10 19.58 -42.36
CA SER A 946 -14.06 18.67 -42.98
C SER A 946 -15.19 18.31 -42.04
N TRP A 947 -16.34 19.00 -42.15
CA TRP A 947 -17.47 18.78 -41.24
C TRP A 947 -18.00 17.36 -41.29
N LYS A 948 -17.98 16.67 -42.46
CA LYS A 948 -18.45 15.27 -42.60
C LYS A 948 -17.56 14.31 -41.78
N PHE A 949 -16.25 14.44 -41.92
CA PHE A 949 -15.28 13.62 -41.22
C PHE A 949 -15.28 13.92 -39.70
N GLY A 950 -15.40 15.20 -39.35
CA GLY A 950 -15.53 15.61 -37.93
C GLY A 950 -16.74 15.03 -37.25
N LEU A 951 -17.88 14.90 -37.91
CA LEU A 951 -19.07 14.23 -37.38
C LEU A 951 -18.88 12.71 -37.22
N CYS A 952 -18.20 12.04 -38.15
CA CYS A 952 -17.87 10.62 -38.02
C CYS A 952 -16.96 10.37 -36.80
N LEU A 953 -15.95 11.20 -36.58
CA LEU A 953 -15.07 11.11 -35.42
C LEU A 953 -15.83 11.38 -34.10
N LEU A 954 -16.75 12.35 -34.10
CA LEU A 954 -17.56 12.64 -32.90
C LEU A 954 -18.41 11.43 -32.48
N ALA A 955 -18.90 10.65 -33.44
CA ALA A 955 -19.64 9.41 -33.16
C ALA A 955 -18.78 8.31 -32.53
N ALA A 956 -17.45 8.33 -32.70
CA ALA A 956 -16.52 7.40 -32.06
C ALA A 956 -16.15 7.76 -30.60
N VAL A 957 -16.32 9.03 -30.20
CA VAL A 957 -15.94 9.50 -28.85
C VAL A 957 -16.60 8.73 -27.71
N PRO A 958 -17.92 8.37 -27.74
CA PRO A 958 -18.54 7.57 -26.69
C PRO A 958 -17.91 6.19 -26.52
N ILE A 959 -17.49 5.56 -27.63
CA ILE A 959 -16.87 4.22 -27.60
C ILE A 959 -15.50 4.31 -26.90
N LEU A 960 -14.71 5.32 -27.21
CA LEU A 960 -13.42 5.57 -26.56
C LEU A 960 -13.59 5.87 -25.06
N SER A 961 -14.61 6.67 -24.71
CA SER A 961 -14.91 7.00 -23.29
C SER A 961 -15.29 5.77 -22.47
N ILE A 962 -16.02 4.81 -23.04
CA ILE A 962 -16.35 3.53 -22.37
C ILE A 962 -15.07 2.74 -22.09
N GLY A 963 -14.14 2.68 -23.05
CA GLY A 963 -12.85 2.01 -22.88
C GLY A 963 -12.02 2.60 -21.73
N GLU A 964 -11.98 3.93 -21.58
CA GLU A 964 -11.31 4.59 -20.46
C GLU A 964 -12.02 4.35 -19.11
N MET A 965 -13.35 4.38 -19.08
CA MET A 965 -14.12 4.08 -17.86
C MET A 965 -13.89 2.65 -17.36
N MET A 966 -13.68 1.69 -18.24
CA MET A 966 -13.37 0.31 -17.87
C MET A 966 -11.94 0.14 -17.35
N ASN A 967 -11.04 1.08 -17.62
CA ASN A 967 -9.64 1.08 -17.13
C ASN A 967 -9.47 1.79 -15.77
N MET A 968 -10.47 2.58 -15.33
CA MET A 968 -10.52 3.21 -14.01
C MET A 968 -11.13 2.28 -12.97
#